data_75b7efa2714a3ab5a4387ad93b951a71
#
_entry.id   75b7efa2714a3ab5a4387ad93b951a71
#
_cell.length_a   1.000
_cell.length_b   1.000
_cell.length_c   1.000
_cell.angle_alpha   90.00
_cell.angle_beta   90.00
_cell.angle_gamma   90.00
#
_symmetry.space_group_name_H-M   'P 1'
#
loop_
_entity.id
_entity.type
_entity.pdbx_description
1 polymer ?
#
loop_
_entity_poly.entity_id
_entity_poly.type
_entity_poly.pdbx_seq_one_letter_code
_entity_poly.pdbx_strand_id
1 'polypeptide(L)'
;MNQTKSLSRVETARGLRLFLFEGAFSSLWGQLAGGVVFTGLALYLGANTTQIGILAALPALANLTQVIASFLSRRIANKERFVLITGSLHQCLWASAVLVPLWVPKELWVLAFGLVIGVASIFASLSSPAFNAWFAQLVPDNVRASYISRRSATVAFLGMLGGIGAGRFLDLVPGYRGFAILFGLALTFGLLGKAMLLRVPSTSAPRNLAEGQLSFREHLCLPMSNASFVTFCVFYFFWAFANGLAAPFHTVYLLKSIGAPYFQVASFTAISTLSTVISYRAWGYLVNRYGNTPIVQLTFLLSAPLSLFWFFATKGNYQVMITLVSVLGGVLGGGAALATNNMLYSLMPPGEEKANYWSFFSTVTGIAASSAPVLGGLLARLIGSVEFQLFGIPIGNLQLIFFLNGLLLLVPLLIFPRIGEKAASLPHVMRQLKSGNPLGLAYYLRQINQPVEEKTKVQAVRSLGKLKSPLAVDEIVKALDDASSEVRKEAARALGEIQDPGAVGPLLEKVGSPESGIQSEAALALGKIPDWRGEQALMEALDNPDRQVKISAISALGEVGGDEAKEKLLSLLENCPDPALEPALIEALSKLGVAELIPLAYGSMVSFPSPVVQLQILSSIARVAGEAGDFYKLIALEEVEQTARALKLLRALKKRLDKGGNTASVAEEMLENFERENYRGFFDNVRQLIAYSKRSGPAKDAILGFLEAEVQVPIFTSIVFILLLLDLLF
;
A
#
# COMPACT_ATOMS: atom_id res chain seq x y z
N MET A 1 37.50 -23.49 30.71
CA MET A 1 36.05 -23.54 30.37
C MET A 1 35.35 -22.39 31.08
N ASN A 2 35.29 -21.20 30.50
CA ASN A 2 34.46 -20.13 31.01
C ASN A 2 33.08 -20.24 30.35
N GLN A 3 32.09 -20.67 31.16
CA GLN A 3 30.69 -20.70 30.76
C GLN A 3 30.28 -19.28 30.34
N THR A 4 29.82 -19.14 29.11
CA THR A 4 29.12 -17.95 28.64
C THR A 4 27.91 -17.69 29.54
N LYS A 5 27.97 -16.70 30.40
CA LYS A 5 26.88 -16.29 31.25
C LYS A 5 25.75 -15.74 30.36
N SER A 6 24.80 -16.58 30.01
CA SER A 6 23.61 -16.12 29.34
C SER A 6 22.85 -15.16 30.27
N LEU A 7 22.53 -13.98 29.77
CA LEU A 7 21.75 -13.02 30.55
C LEU A 7 20.41 -13.61 30.93
N SER A 8 19.98 -13.38 32.16
CA SER A 8 18.64 -13.74 32.60
C SER A 8 17.58 -12.92 31.83
N ARG A 9 16.35 -13.42 31.75
CA ARG A 9 15.24 -12.68 31.11
C ARG A 9 15.02 -11.30 31.75
N VAL A 10 15.24 -11.18 33.04
CA VAL A 10 15.12 -9.92 33.79
C VAL A 10 16.25 -8.95 33.44
N GLU A 11 17.49 -9.44 33.38
CA GLU A 11 18.64 -8.64 32.96
C GLU A 11 18.51 -8.14 31.52
N THR A 12 18.05 -8.99 30.62
CA THR A 12 17.77 -8.61 29.21
C THR A 12 16.70 -7.53 29.15
N ALA A 13 15.56 -7.71 29.85
CA ALA A 13 14.47 -6.72 29.87
C ALA A 13 14.93 -5.37 30.46
N ARG A 14 15.77 -5.39 31.51
CA ARG A 14 16.39 -4.20 32.11
C ARG A 14 17.33 -3.51 31.10
N GLY A 15 18.19 -4.27 30.43
CA GLY A 15 19.10 -3.76 29.42
C GLY A 15 18.37 -3.09 28.26
N LEU A 16 17.30 -3.72 27.74
CA LEU A 16 16.47 -3.16 26.69
C LEU A 16 15.81 -1.82 27.09
N ARG A 17 15.32 -1.70 28.32
CA ARG A 17 14.79 -0.41 28.82
C ARG A 17 15.86 0.67 28.88
N LEU A 18 17.07 0.35 29.34
CA LEU A 18 18.17 1.29 29.41
C LEU A 18 18.61 1.77 28.03
N PHE A 19 18.66 0.88 27.04
CA PHE A 19 18.91 1.26 25.63
C PHE A 19 17.78 2.12 25.02
N LEU A 20 16.54 1.94 25.45
CA LEU A 20 15.44 2.81 25.05
C LEU A 20 15.64 4.24 25.61
N PHE A 21 15.97 4.37 26.88
CA PHE A 21 16.25 5.67 27.51
C PHE A 21 17.49 6.35 26.91
N GLU A 22 18.55 5.58 26.65
CA GLU A 22 19.73 6.11 25.95
C GLU A 22 19.33 6.67 24.57
N GLY A 23 18.54 5.93 23.78
CA GLY A 23 18.06 6.39 22.49
C GLY A 23 17.23 7.68 22.60
N ALA A 24 16.38 7.79 23.61
CA ALA A 24 15.56 8.97 23.91
C ALA A 24 16.45 10.20 24.24
N PHE A 25 17.42 10.05 25.13
CA PHE A 25 18.34 11.13 25.49
C PHE A 25 19.28 11.51 24.34
N SER A 26 19.79 10.53 23.60
CA SER A 26 20.60 10.77 22.41
C SER A 26 19.84 11.50 21.30
N SER A 27 18.53 11.24 21.16
CA SER A 27 17.67 11.98 20.23
C SER A 27 17.52 13.45 20.62
N LEU A 28 17.24 13.72 21.90
CA LEU A 28 17.18 15.08 22.42
C LEU A 28 18.52 15.81 22.21
N TRP A 29 19.66 15.18 22.58
CA TRP A 29 20.97 15.71 22.30
C TRP A 29 21.15 16.09 20.83
N GLY A 30 20.81 15.19 19.91
CA GLY A 30 20.94 15.40 18.47
C GLY A 30 20.09 16.56 17.93
N GLN A 31 18.94 16.83 18.51
CA GLN A 31 18.10 17.96 18.10
C GLN A 31 18.51 19.29 18.71
N LEU A 32 18.99 19.28 19.97
CA LEU A 32 19.39 20.49 20.67
C LEU A 32 20.76 21.04 20.23
N ALA A 33 21.64 20.19 19.66
CA ALA A 33 22.96 20.60 19.15
C ALA A 33 23.17 20.32 17.67
N GLY A 34 22.15 19.79 16.97
CA GLY A 34 22.19 19.46 15.53
C GLY A 34 21.12 20.20 14.73
N GLY A 35 20.89 19.74 13.51
CA GLY A 35 19.84 20.24 12.63
C GLY A 35 19.80 21.76 12.49
N VAL A 36 18.64 22.36 12.78
CA VAL A 36 18.41 23.79 12.67
C VAL A 36 19.30 24.62 13.62
N VAL A 37 19.54 24.09 14.84
CA VAL A 37 20.39 24.75 15.86
C VAL A 37 21.83 24.84 15.40
N PHE A 38 22.37 23.74 14.87
CA PHE A 38 23.74 23.68 14.30
C PHE A 38 23.92 24.69 13.15
N THR A 39 22.99 24.67 12.18
CA THR A 39 23.04 25.58 11.03
C THR A 39 22.87 27.03 11.48
N GLY A 40 21.97 27.29 12.44
CA GLY A 40 21.78 28.61 13.03
C GLY A 40 23.03 29.14 13.71
N LEU A 41 23.70 28.30 14.51
CA LEU A 41 25.00 28.67 15.13
C LEU A 41 26.07 28.95 14.08
N ALA A 42 26.22 28.11 13.06
CA ALA A 42 27.18 28.33 11.98
C ALA A 42 26.92 29.67 11.26
N LEU A 43 25.67 30.02 11.00
CA LEU A 43 25.29 31.32 10.44
C LEU A 43 25.60 32.48 11.39
N TYR A 44 25.33 32.31 12.69
CA TYR A 44 25.66 33.29 13.72
C TYR A 44 27.19 33.56 13.79
N LEU A 45 28.00 32.50 13.63
CA LEU A 45 29.47 32.61 13.56
C LEU A 45 29.98 33.27 12.26
N GLY A 46 29.08 33.55 11.31
CA GLY A 46 29.42 34.19 10.05
C GLY A 46 29.80 33.24 8.92
N ALA A 47 29.45 31.98 9.01
CA ALA A 47 29.72 31.00 7.96
C ALA A 47 29.03 31.37 6.64
N ASN A 48 29.80 31.39 5.55
CA ASN A 48 29.29 31.53 4.20
C ASN A 48 28.76 30.19 3.66
N THR A 49 28.08 30.24 2.50
CA THR A 49 27.43 29.06 1.91
C THR A 49 28.39 27.91 1.67
N THR A 50 29.62 28.18 1.20
CA THR A 50 30.63 27.14 0.99
C THR A 50 31.08 26.51 2.32
N GLN A 51 31.30 27.34 3.34
CA GLN A 51 31.69 26.86 4.68
C GLN A 51 30.57 26.01 5.31
N ILE A 52 29.30 26.37 5.12
CA ILE A 52 28.17 25.52 5.57
C ILE A 52 28.16 24.17 4.86
N GLY A 53 28.43 24.14 3.56
CA GLY A 53 28.59 22.90 2.82
C GLY A 53 29.69 22.01 3.38
N ILE A 54 30.87 22.62 3.69
CA ILE A 54 31.99 21.91 4.33
C ILE A 54 31.62 21.42 5.73
N LEU A 55 31.02 22.26 6.58
CA LEU A 55 30.58 21.88 7.93
C LEU A 55 29.58 20.71 7.91
N ALA A 56 28.67 20.73 6.99
CA ALA A 56 27.65 19.65 6.81
C ALA A 56 28.31 18.34 6.31
N ALA A 57 29.44 18.42 5.59
CA ALA A 57 30.13 17.26 5.08
C ALA A 57 31.03 16.57 6.15
N LEU A 58 31.46 17.26 7.20
CA LEU A 58 32.40 16.74 8.20
C LEU A 58 31.93 15.43 8.87
N PRO A 59 30.69 15.29 9.33
CA PRO A 59 30.24 14.03 9.92
C PRO A 59 30.24 12.86 8.92
N ALA A 60 29.92 13.13 7.66
CA ALA A 60 29.93 12.12 6.60
C ALA A 60 31.35 11.71 6.21
N LEU A 61 32.30 12.67 6.16
CA LEU A 61 33.71 12.39 5.98
C LEU A 61 34.28 11.55 7.13
N ALA A 62 33.92 11.88 8.36
CA ALA A 62 34.30 11.08 9.52
C ALA A 62 33.81 9.64 9.45
N ASN A 63 32.64 9.38 8.85
CA ASN A 63 32.10 8.01 8.66
C ASN A 63 33.01 7.14 7.78
N LEU A 64 33.86 7.70 6.92
CA LEU A 64 34.86 6.92 6.18
C LEU A 64 35.87 6.24 7.12
N THR A 65 36.09 6.78 8.33
CA THR A 65 36.91 6.14 9.34
C THR A 65 36.25 4.92 10.00
N GLN A 66 34.95 4.63 9.74
CA GLN A 66 34.29 3.44 10.26
C GLN A 66 34.91 2.13 9.78
N VAL A 67 35.52 2.13 8.60
CA VAL A 67 36.25 0.96 8.11
C VAL A 67 37.43 0.65 9.07
N ILE A 68 38.19 1.68 9.47
CA ILE A 68 39.28 1.54 10.46
C ILE A 68 38.69 1.20 11.83
N ALA A 69 37.57 1.85 12.22
CA ALA A 69 36.90 1.61 13.48
C ALA A 69 36.39 0.19 13.64
N SER A 70 35.88 -0.44 12.58
CA SER A 70 35.43 -1.84 12.61
C SER A 70 36.60 -2.81 12.83
N PHE A 71 37.79 -2.55 12.26
CA PHE A 71 39.02 -3.28 12.55
C PHE A 71 39.47 -3.10 14.00
N LEU A 72 39.46 -1.87 14.49
CA LEU A 72 39.86 -1.54 15.85
C LEU A 72 38.92 -2.18 16.87
N SER A 73 37.61 -2.12 16.63
CA SER A 73 36.57 -2.67 17.53
C SER A 73 36.70 -4.18 17.74
N ARG A 74 37.21 -4.94 16.74
CA ARG A 74 37.53 -6.38 16.88
C ARG A 74 38.67 -6.68 17.83
N ARG A 75 39.64 -5.76 17.96
CA ARG A 75 40.81 -5.91 18.83
C ARG A 75 40.56 -5.43 20.25
N ILE A 76 39.50 -4.66 20.49
CA ILE A 76 39.21 -4.08 21.81
C ILE A 76 38.52 -5.14 22.67
N ALA A 77 39.13 -5.42 23.82
CA ALA A 77 38.62 -6.41 24.76
C ALA A 77 37.32 -5.96 25.43
N ASN A 78 37.17 -4.68 25.74
CA ASN A 78 36.00 -4.12 26.41
C ASN A 78 35.29 -3.09 25.53
N LYS A 79 34.38 -3.61 24.68
CA LYS A 79 33.62 -2.79 23.74
C LYS A 79 32.75 -1.76 24.43
N GLU A 80 32.18 -2.10 25.59
CA GLU A 80 31.29 -1.24 26.37
C GLU A 80 32.02 0.01 26.85
N ARG A 81 33.20 -0.15 27.48
CA ARG A 81 34.06 0.98 27.91
C ARG A 81 34.48 1.83 26.74
N PHE A 82 34.84 1.21 25.61
CA PHE A 82 35.22 1.92 24.41
C PHE A 82 34.11 2.82 23.89
N VAL A 83 32.87 2.30 23.80
CA VAL A 83 31.70 3.06 23.38
C VAL A 83 31.38 4.20 24.34
N LEU A 84 31.53 3.97 25.64
CA LEU A 84 31.28 5.01 26.65
C LEU A 84 32.30 6.13 26.55
N ILE A 85 33.59 5.82 26.43
CA ILE A 85 34.69 6.83 26.34
C ILE A 85 34.56 7.61 25.04
N THR A 86 34.53 6.94 23.89
CA THR A 86 34.47 7.59 22.58
C THR A 86 33.17 8.36 22.37
N GLY A 87 32.04 7.81 22.81
CA GLY A 87 30.75 8.48 22.73
C GLY A 87 30.65 9.71 23.65
N SER A 88 31.24 9.67 24.87
CA SER A 88 31.26 10.83 25.77
C SER A 88 32.23 11.91 25.25
N LEU A 89 33.39 11.53 24.71
CA LEU A 89 34.32 12.47 24.08
C LEU A 89 33.66 13.17 22.88
N HIS A 90 32.95 12.44 22.03
CA HIS A 90 32.17 13.01 20.96
C HIS A 90 31.20 14.09 21.47
N GLN A 91 30.41 13.78 22.49
CA GLN A 91 29.39 14.71 23.01
C GLN A 91 30.02 15.94 23.69
N CYS A 92 31.08 15.75 24.45
CA CYS A 92 31.81 16.86 25.09
C CYS A 92 32.46 17.78 24.05
N LEU A 93 33.15 17.21 23.08
CA LEU A 93 33.79 18.00 22.00
C LEU A 93 32.75 18.73 21.15
N TRP A 94 31.67 18.05 20.76
CA TRP A 94 30.59 18.68 19.99
C TRP A 94 29.95 19.84 20.76
N ALA A 95 29.68 19.67 22.05
CA ALA A 95 29.14 20.73 22.88
C ALA A 95 30.16 21.88 23.12
N SER A 96 31.44 21.59 23.21
CA SER A 96 32.46 22.63 23.36
C SER A 96 32.60 23.55 22.15
N ALA A 97 32.06 23.13 20.99
CA ALA A 97 32.10 23.97 19.78
C ALA A 97 31.35 25.31 19.97
N VAL A 98 30.37 25.40 20.86
CA VAL A 98 29.70 26.64 21.19
C VAL A 98 30.63 27.65 21.92
N LEU A 99 31.70 27.18 22.58
CA LEU A 99 32.62 28.01 23.32
C LEU A 99 33.69 28.71 22.43
N VAL A 100 33.74 28.36 21.13
CA VAL A 100 34.70 28.93 20.18
C VAL A 100 34.77 30.47 20.22
N PRO A 101 33.67 31.23 20.29
CA PRO A 101 33.73 32.70 20.34
C PRO A 101 34.37 33.27 21.60
N LEU A 102 34.53 32.47 22.66
CA LEU A 102 35.13 32.91 23.92
C LEU A 102 36.65 32.82 23.91
N TRP A 103 37.23 31.92 23.08
CA TRP A 103 38.64 31.59 23.13
C TRP A 103 39.40 31.89 21.84
N VAL A 104 38.69 32.17 20.75
CA VAL A 104 39.24 32.29 19.41
C VAL A 104 38.92 33.67 18.81
N PRO A 105 39.86 34.33 18.09
CA PRO A 105 39.57 35.55 17.34
C PRO A 105 38.47 35.34 16.31
N LYS A 106 37.68 36.40 16.03
CA LYS A 106 36.45 36.31 15.20
C LYS A 106 36.72 35.79 13.79
N GLU A 107 37.85 36.08 13.21
CA GLU A 107 38.30 35.66 11.87
C GLU A 107 38.44 34.13 11.77
N LEU A 108 38.69 33.46 12.88
CA LEU A 108 38.91 32.00 12.94
C LEU A 108 37.71 31.23 13.49
N TRP A 109 36.61 31.87 13.85
CA TRP A 109 35.43 31.19 14.46
C TRP A 109 34.94 30.01 13.67
N VAL A 110 34.71 30.20 12.36
CA VAL A 110 34.15 29.14 11.50
C VAL A 110 35.16 28.00 11.32
N LEU A 111 36.44 28.33 11.20
CA LEU A 111 37.49 27.32 11.09
C LEU A 111 37.61 26.48 12.38
N ALA A 112 37.73 27.15 13.53
CA ALA A 112 37.83 26.49 14.82
C ALA A 112 36.54 25.64 15.12
N PHE A 113 35.37 26.19 14.83
CA PHE A 113 34.11 25.45 14.93
C PHE A 113 34.13 24.17 14.07
N GLY A 114 34.55 24.28 12.80
CA GLY A 114 34.70 23.13 11.90
C GLY A 114 35.72 22.10 12.38
N LEU A 115 36.88 22.52 12.89
CA LEU A 115 37.89 21.60 13.45
C LEU A 115 37.33 20.81 14.65
N VAL A 116 36.71 21.50 15.60
CA VAL A 116 36.08 20.83 16.77
C VAL A 116 35.01 19.85 16.36
N ILE A 117 34.10 20.23 15.44
CA ILE A 117 33.07 19.34 14.92
C ILE A 117 33.65 18.15 14.16
N GLY A 118 34.70 18.38 13.35
CA GLY A 118 35.39 17.32 12.61
C GLY A 118 36.00 16.27 13.56
N VAL A 119 36.75 16.72 14.57
CA VAL A 119 37.32 15.82 15.58
C VAL A 119 36.23 15.09 16.37
N ALA A 120 35.21 15.81 16.81
CA ALA A 120 34.06 15.20 17.49
C ALA A 120 33.42 14.11 16.62
N SER A 121 33.27 14.35 15.33
CA SER A 121 32.65 13.39 14.38
C SER A 121 33.50 12.12 14.22
N ILE A 122 34.83 12.22 14.27
CA ILE A 122 35.70 11.03 14.26
C ILE A 122 35.45 10.15 15.48
N PHE A 123 35.30 10.71 16.68
CA PHE A 123 34.96 9.91 17.88
C PHE A 123 33.57 9.25 17.77
N ALA A 124 32.58 9.90 17.18
CA ALA A 124 31.27 9.29 16.88
C ALA A 124 31.43 8.10 15.93
N SER A 125 32.21 8.28 14.86
CA SER A 125 32.46 7.24 13.86
C SER A 125 33.17 6.02 14.45
N LEU A 126 34.15 6.23 15.33
CA LEU A 126 34.85 5.16 16.07
C LEU A 126 33.90 4.39 17.00
N SER A 127 32.95 5.07 17.65
CA SER A 127 32.00 4.48 18.58
C SER A 127 30.95 3.59 17.91
N SER A 128 30.51 3.94 16.71
CA SER A 128 29.33 3.40 16.06
C SER A 128 29.35 1.87 15.81
N PRO A 129 30.43 1.25 15.24
CA PRO A 129 30.46 -0.19 15.03
C PRO A 129 30.42 -1.01 16.33
N ALA A 130 31.13 -0.54 17.37
CA ALA A 130 31.13 -1.21 18.68
C ALA A 130 29.78 -1.10 19.37
N PHE A 131 29.10 0.05 19.27
CA PHE A 131 27.76 0.26 19.81
C PHE A 131 26.74 -0.67 19.12
N ASN A 132 26.75 -0.74 17.78
CA ASN A 132 25.84 -1.59 17.03
C ASN A 132 26.06 -3.09 17.34
N ALA A 133 27.32 -3.50 17.49
CA ALA A 133 27.64 -4.88 17.87
C ALA A 133 27.14 -5.21 19.30
N TRP A 134 27.31 -4.30 20.26
CA TRP A 134 26.80 -4.45 21.62
C TRP A 134 25.27 -4.50 21.67
N PHE A 135 24.62 -3.60 20.95
CA PHE A 135 23.16 -3.55 20.82
C PHE A 135 22.60 -4.86 20.23
N ALA A 136 23.21 -5.37 19.14
CA ALA A 136 22.79 -6.59 18.50
C ALA A 136 22.89 -7.83 19.40
N GLN A 137 23.89 -7.87 20.29
CA GLN A 137 24.07 -8.98 21.24
C GLN A 137 23.04 -8.97 22.38
N LEU A 138 22.53 -7.79 22.76
CA LEU A 138 21.55 -7.66 23.84
C LEU A 138 20.12 -7.97 23.38
N VAL A 139 19.78 -7.72 22.14
CA VAL A 139 18.40 -7.83 21.62
C VAL A 139 18.15 -9.24 21.07
N PRO A 140 17.32 -10.08 21.71
CA PRO A 140 16.98 -11.42 21.23
C PRO A 140 16.28 -11.37 19.85
N ASP A 141 16.53 -12.38 19.01
CA ASP A 141 16.01 -12.42 17.63
C ASP A 141 14.49 -12.39 17.58
N ASN A 142 13.81 -13.11 18.50
CA ASN A 142 12.36 -13.22 18.53
C ASN A 142 11.61 -11.91 18.85
N VAL A 143 12.26 -10.94 19.52
CA VAL A 143 11.66 -9.63 19.86
C VAL A 143 12.32 -8.46 19.13
N ARG A 144 13.36 -8.73 18.32
CA ARG A 144 14.20 -7.69 17.70
C ARG A 144 13.39 -6.69 16.88
N ALA A 145 12.54 -7.18 15.99
CA ALA A 145 11.77 -6.31 15.10
C ALA A 145 10.81 -5.39 15.89
N SER A 146 10.07 -5.93 16.85
CA SER A 146 9.11 -5.16 17.63
C SER A 146 9.80 -4.15 18.56
N TYR A 147 10.94 -4.54 19.15
CA TYR A 147 11.72 -3.65 20.00
C TYR A 147 12.35 -2.50 19.20
N ILE A 148 12.99 -2.79 18.07
CA ILE A 148 13.58 -1.75 17.19
C ILE A 148 12.50 -0.77 16.72
N SER A 149 11.33 -1.27 16.31
CA SER A 149 10.22 -0.43 15.90
C SER A 149 9.76 0.51 17.01
N ARG A 150 9.55 -0.02 18.23
CA ARG A 150 9.15 0.76 19.40
C ARG A 150 10.22 1.80 19.78
N ARG A 151 11.51 1.40 19.77
CA ARG A 151 12.63 2.31 20.08
C ARG A 151 12.69 3.43 19.03
N SER A 152 12.61 3.12 17.74
CA SER A 152 12.65 4.11 16.67
C SER A 152 11.50 5.10 16.74
N ALA A 153 10.29 4.63 17.05
CA ALA A 153 9.13 5.50 17.25
C ALA A 153 9.33 6.47 18.44
N THR A 154 9.83 5.97 19.56
CA THR A 154 10.10 6.79 20.76
C THR A 154 11.18 7.84 20.48
N VAL A 155 12.29 7.44 19.83
CA VAL A 155 13.40 8.32 19.44
C VAL A 155 12.92 9.40 18.46
N ALA A 156 12.15 9.04 17.45
CA ALA A 156 11.60 9.99 16.49
C ALA A 156 10.65 11.00 17.15
N PHE A 157 9.75 10.52 18.00
CA PHE A 157 8.78 11.38 18.71
C PHE A 157 9.46 12.38 19.65
N LEU A 158 10.40 11.92 20.48
CA LEU A 158 11.14 12.80 21.38
C LEU A 158 12.07 13.75 20.62
N GLY A 159 12.69 13.30 19.55
CA GLY A 159 13.46 14.14 18.66
C GLY A 159 12.62 15.26 18.05
N MET A 160 11.43 14.94 17.56
CA MET A 160 10.48 15.92 17.04
C MET A 160 10.15 17.00 18.09
N LEU A 161 9.76 16.58 19.30
CA LEU A 161 9.45 17.51 20.40
C LEU A 161 10.68 18.35 20.78
N GLY A 162 11.86 17.72 20.88
CA GLY A 162 13.12 18.41 21.16
C GLY A 162 13.48 19.45 20.13
N GLY A 163 13.32 19.12 18.84
CA GLY A 163 13.57 20.04 17.73
C GLY A 163 12.62 21.27 17.73
N ILE A 164 11.32 21.02 17.90
CA ILE A 164 10.32 22.10 18.02
C ILE A 164 10.61 22.99 19.23
N GLY A 165 10.92 22.37 20.39
CA GLY A 165 11.27 23.07 21.62
C GLY A 165 12.53 23.91 21.46
N ALA A 166 13.58 23.39 20.82
CA ALA A 166 14.82 24.10 20.54
C ALA A 166 14.58 25.30 19.60
N GLY A 167 13.80 25.11 18.53
CA GLY A 167 13.43 26.18 17.62
C GLY A 167 12.67 27.30 18.34
N ARG A 168 11.66 26.96 19.15
CA ARG A 168 10.89 27.93 19.92
C ARG A 168 11.77 28.67 20.93
N PHE A 169 12.68 27.95 21.57
CA PHE A 169 13.61 28.54 22.54
C PHE A 169 14.56 29.55 21.89
N LEU A 170 15.09 29.28 20.68
CA LEU A 170 15.95 30.22 19.94
C LEU A 170 15.19 31.49 19.50
N ASP A 171 13.90 31.38 19.19
CA ASP A 171 13.07 32.54 18.88
C ASP A 171 12.82 33.42 20.11
N LEU A 172 12.73 32.82 21.32
CA LEU A 172 12.55 33.54 22.57
C LEU A 172 13.83 34.09 23.17
N VAL A 173 14.97 33.41 22.96
CA VAL A 173 16.29 33.79 23.47
C VAL A 173 17.25 33.93 22.28
N PRO A 174 17.16 35.02 21.52
CA PRO A 174 17.97 35.22 20.33
C PRO A 174 19.45 35.44 20.64
N GLY A 175 20.28 35.11 19.67
CA GLY A 175 21.73 35.33 19.72
C GLY A 175 22.48 34.22 20.46
N TYR A 176 23.77 34.52 20.78
CA TYR A 176 24.73 33.54 21.32
C TYR A 176 24.22 32.80 22.57
N ARG A 177 23.56 33.52 23.49
CA ARG A 177 23.06 32.95 24.76
C ARG A 177 22.09 31.79 24.52
N GLY A 178 21.22 31.89 23.52
CA GLY A 178 20.27 30.81 23.17
C GLY A 178 21.01 29.54 22.73
N PHE A 179 21.99 29.68 21.85
CA PHE A 179 22.84 28.55 21.41
C PHE A 179 23.62 27.93 22.57
N ALA A 180 24.26 28.77 23.43
CA ALA A 180 25.04 28.28 24.57
C ALA A 180 24.22 27.44 25.54
N ILE A 181 22.99 27.87 25.87
CA ILE A 181 22.10 27.13 26.73
C ILE A 181 21.67 25.82 26.07
N LEU A 182 21.30 25.82 24.79
CA LEU A 182 20.88 24.60 24.09
C LEU A 182 22.01 23.57 23.98
N PHE A 183 23.26 24.00 23.70
CA PHE A 183 24.41 23.11 23.66
C PHE A 183 24.74 22.57 25.07
N GLY A 184 24.57 23.36 26.12
CA GLY A 184 24.70 22.92 27.50
C GLY A 184 23.65 21.87 27.89
N LEU A 185 22.38 22.12 27.55
CA LEU A 185 21.31 21.13 27.74
C LEU A 185 21.53 19.86 26.89
N ALA A 186 21.99 20.01 25.66
CA ALA A 186 22.36 18.89 24.81
C ALA A 186 23.43 18.02 25.48
N LEU A 187 24.52 18.62 25.99
CA LEU A 187 25.56 17.90 26.70
C LEU A 187 24.97 17.13 27.89
N THR A 188 24.12 17.77 28.67
CA THR A 188 23.46 17.13 29.83
C THR A 188 22.67 15.90 29.40
N PHE A 189 21.80 16.00 28.39
CA PHE A 189 21.06 14.86 27.90
C PHE A 189 21.95 13.79 27.28
N GLY A 190 22.98 14.18 26.54
CA GLY A 190 23.94 13.25 25.98
C GLY A 190 24.64 12.42 27.06
N LEU A 191 25.18 13.07 28.10
CA LEU A 191 25.84 12.40 29.20
C LEU A 191 24.88 11.54 30.04
N LEU A 192 23.64 11.97 30.25
CA LEU A 192 22.58 11.13 30.85
C LEU A 192 22.34 9.87 30.04
N GLY A 193 22.31 9.96 28.71
CA GLY A 193 22.21 8.78 27.84
C GLY A 193 23.40 7.81 28.05
N LYS A 194 24.63 8.32 28.13
CA LYS A 194 25.82 7.49 28.45
C LYS A 194 25.76 6.90 29.84
N ALA A 195 25.26 7.65 30.84
CA ALA A 195 25.05 7.14 32.20
C ALA A 195 24.05 5.98 32.25
N MET A 196 23.02 5.96 31.38
CA MET A 196 22.13 4.80 31.25
C MET A 196 22.88 3.57 30.73
N LEU A 197 23.77 3.74 29.77
CA LEU A 197 24.58 2.64 29.24
C LEU A 197 25.54 2.04 30.27
N LEU A 198 26.05 2.81 31.24
CA LEU A 198 26.87 2.28 32.33
C LEU A 198 26.16 1.20 33.16
N ARG A 199 24.83 1.21 33.17
CA ARG A 199 24.00 0.29 33.96
C ARG A 199 23.51 -0.92 33.15
N VAL A 200 23.84 -0.98 31.86
CA VAL A 200 23.47 -2.12 31.00
C VAL A 200 24.33 -3.33 31.38
N PRO A 201 23.73 -4.52 31.56
CA PRO A 201 24.46 -5.74 31.87
C PRO A 201 25.51 -6.04 30.79
N SER A 202 26.72 -6.40 31.22
CA SER A 202 27.81 -6.77 30.31
C SER A 202 27.51 -8.07 29.60
N THR A 203 27.63 -8.04 28.27
CA THR A 203 27.50 -9.21 27.42
C THR A 203 28.90 -9.75 27.09
N SER A 204 29.42 -10.60 27.96
CA SER A 204 30.70 -11.25 27.71
C SER A 204 30.53 -12.31 26.60
N ALA A 205 30.59 -11.90 25.34
CA ALA A 205 30.69 -12.85 24.23
C ALA A 205 32.11 -13.43 24.18
N PRO A 206 32.27 -14.75 23.97
CA PRO A 206 33.60 -15.35 23.78
C PRO A 206 34.28 -14.72 22.56
N ARG A 207 35.54 -14.45 22.73
CA ARG A 207 36.45 -13.90 21.70
C ARG A 207 36.73 -15.00 20.68
N ASN A 208 35.84 -15.21 19.71
CA ASN A 208 36.21 -16.00 18.53
C ASN A 208 37.22 -15.18 17.72
N LEU A 209 38.48 -15.35 18.08
CA LEU A 209 39.64 -14.85 17.33
C LEU A 209 39.97 -15.77 16.16
N ALA A 210 39.11 -16.76 15.89
CA ALA A 210 39.38 -17.78 14.91
C ALA A 210 38.80 -17.40 13.54
N GLU A 211 39.72 -17.47 12.57
CA GLU A 211 39.53 -17.85 11.19
C GLU A 211 39.11 -16.76 10.20
N GLY A 212 40.00 -16.56 9.24
CA GLY A 212 39.78 -15.83 8.01
C GLY A 212 39.94 -14.31 8.10
N GLN A 213 41.13 -13.83 8.46
CA GLN A 213 41.48 -12.42 8.24
C GLN A 213 41.55 -12.16 6.73
N LEU A 214 40.39 -11.87 6.12
CA LEU A 214 40.37 -11.32 4.79
C LEU A 214 41.23 -10.03 4.83
N SER A 215 42.17 -9.92 3.90
CA SER A 215 42.95 -8.69 3.70
C SER A 215 42.00 -7.50 3.48
N PHE A 216 42.38 -6.30 3.84
CA PHE A 216 41.62 -5.07 3.56
C PHE A 216 41.19 -4.99 2.08
N ARG A 217 42.06 -5.46 1.18
CA ARG A 217 41.80 -5.51 -0.25
C ARG A 217 40.66 -6.51 -0.59
N GLU A 218 40.68 -7.69 0.02
CA GLU A 218 39.62 -8.70 -0.20
C GLU A 218 38.27 -8.24 0.33
N HIS A 219 38.25 -7.52 1.46
CA HIS A 219 37.01 -6.92 1.99
C HIS A 219 36.33 -5.96 1.02
N LEU A 220 37.14 -5.20 0.24
CA LEU A 220 36.62 -4.26 -0.76
C LEU A 220 36.30 -4.94 -2.10
N CYS A 221 37.08 -5.95 -2.51
CA CYS A 221 36.93 -6.60 -3.81
C CYS A 221 35.75 -7.57 -3.83
N LEU A 222 35.43 -8.24 -2.72
CA LEU A 222 34.36 -9.22 -2.63
C LEU A 222 32.97 -8.65 -3.04
N PRO A 223 32.52 -7.51 -2.51
CA PRO A 223 31.25 -6.91 -2.94
C PRO A 223 31.25 -6.45 -4.40
N MET A 224 32.42 -6.12 -4.97
CA MET A 224 32.54 -5.66 -6.36
C MET A 224 32.31 -6.79 -7.37
N SER A 225 32.40 -8.05 -6.98
CA SER A 225 32.11 -9.20 -7.84
C SER A 225 30.61 -9.37 -8.12
N ASN A 226 29.74 -8.82 -7.28
CA ASN A 226 28.30 -8.87 -7.47
C ASN A 226 27.81 -7.66 -8.27
N ALA A 227 27.58 -7.85 -9.58
CA ALA A 227 27.18 -6.78 -10.50
C ALA A 227 25.86 -6.09 -10.09
N SER A 228 24.89 -6.83 -9.59
CA SER A 228 23.61 -6.27 -9.13
C SER A 228 23.79 -5.38 -7.91
N PHE A 229 24.64 -5.80 -6.96
CA PHE A 229 24.96 -5.01 -5.78
C PHE A 229 25.73 -3.75 -6.13
N VAL A 230 26.71 -3.84 -7.02
CA VAL A 230 27.49 -2.66 -7.50
C VAL A 230 26.54 -1.68 -8.21
N THR A 231 25.68 -2.17 -9.08
CA THR A 231 24.68 -1.33 -9.77
C THR A 231 23.77 -0.61 -8.76
N PHE A 232 23.33 -1.32 -7.72
CA PHE A 232 22.56 -0.71 -6.62
C PHE A 232 23.38 0.35 -5.86
N CYS A 233 24.66 0.11 -5.58
CA CYS A 233 25.54 1.10 -4.93
C CYS A 233 25.72 2.35 -5.78
N VAL A 234 25.88 2.22 -7.11
CA VAL A 234 25.98 3.35 -8.03
C VAL A 234 24.65 4.13 -8.07
N PHE A 235 23.54 3.43 -8.17
CA PHE A 235 22.22 4.02 -8.08
C PHE A 235 22.04 4.83 -6.79
N TYR A 236 22.36 4.23 -5.64
CA TYR A 236 22.20 4.87 -4.34
C TYR A 236 23.18 6.03 -4.14
N PHE A 237 24.39 5.95 -4.72
CA PHE A 237 25.35 7.04 -4.76
C PHE A 237 24.74 8.30 -5.37
N PHE A 238 24.17 8.20 -6.58
CA PHE A 238 23.56 9.35 -7.26
C PHE A 238 22.36 9.90 -6.49
N TRP A 239 21.57 9.02 -5.87
CA TRP A 239 20.47 9.46 -5.02
C TRP A 239 20.93 10.19 -3.78
N ALA A 240 21.90 9.65 -3.05
CA ALA A 240 22.47 10.27 -1.86
C ALA A 240 23.18 11.58 -2.20
N PHE A 241 23.88 11.60 -3.33
CA PHE A 241 24.56 12.80 -3.84
C PHE A 241 23.55 13.90 -4.19
N ALA A 242 22.51 13.60 -4.95
CA ALA A 242 21.48 14.57 -5.29
C ALA A 242 20.85 15.18 -4.04
N ASN A 243 20.39 14.35 -3.09
CA ASN A 243 19.84 14.86 -1.83
C ASN A 243 20.85 15.66 -1.01
N GLY A 244 22.09 15.19 -0.90
CA GLY A 244 23.17 15.85 -0.16
C GLY A 244 23.52 17.23 -0.71
N LEU A 245 23.39 17.43 -2.02
CA LEU A 245 23.70 18.69 -2.70
C LEU A 245 22.87 19.86 -2.16
N ALA A 246 21.58 19.63 -1.89
CA ALA A 246 20.64 20.68 -1.49
C ALA A 246 20.33 20.68 0.02
N ALA A 247 20.44 19.56 0.72
CA ALA A 247 19.95 19.38 2.08
C ALA A 247 20.38 20.44 3.10
N PRO A 248 21.68 20.83 3.22
CA PRO A 248 22.08 21.86 4.18
C PRO A 248 21.53 23.23 3.85
N PHE A 249 21.30 23.50 2.56
CA PHE A 249 20.91 24.81 2.06
C PHE A 249 19.43 25.09 2.21
N HIS A 250 18.59 24.09 2.41
CA HIS A 250 17.18 24.29 2.75
C HIS A 250 17.05 25.13 4.05
N THR A 251 17.75 24.74 5.10
CA THR A 251 17.76 25.47 6.37
C THR A 251 18.36 26.88 6.23
N VAL A 252 19.48 27.00 5.47
CA VAL A 252 20.11 28.31 5.20
C VAL A 252 19.14 29.23 4.45
N TYR A 253 18.45 28.72 3.44
CA TYR A 253 17.49 29.49 2.66
C TYR A 253 16.33 30.02 3.54
N LEU A 254 15.77 29.15 4.39
CA LEU A 254 14.69 29.55 5.30
C LEU A 254 15.15 30.59 6.33
N LEU A 255 16.30 30.37 6.97
CA LEU A 255 16.77 31.28 8.02
C LEU A 255 17.33 32.60 7.47
N LYS A 256 18.16 32.57 6.39
CA LYS A 256 18.89 33.72 5.88
C LYS A 256 18.13 34.49 4.79
N SER A 257 17.59 33.78 3.77
CA SER A 257 16.98 34.41 2.61
C SER A 257 15.50 34.77 2.88
N ILE A 258 14.77 33.88 3.50
CA ILE A 258 13.35 34.10 3.84
C ILE A 258 13.22 34.86 5.17
N GLY A 259 14.07 34.58 6.16
CA GLY A 259 13.97 35.14 7.52
C GLY A 259 12.93 34.40 8.37
N ALA A 260 12.72 33.12 8.12
CA ALA A 260 11.75 32.32 8.86
C ALA A 260 12.22 32.10 10.33
N PRO A 261 11.29 32.12 11.30
CA PRO A 261 11.61 31.79 12.69
C PRO A 261 12.14 30.36 12.84
N TYR A 262 13.04 30.14 13.79
CA TYR A 262 13.59 28.80 14.08
C TYR A 262 12.51 27.76 14.39
N PHE A 263 11.44 28.18 15.11
CA PHE A 263 10.28 27.34 15.41
C PHE A 263 9.63 26.79 14.14
N GLN A 264 9.43 27.63 13.12
CA GLN A 264 8.79 27.21 11.87
C GLN A 264 9.68 26.22 11.11
N VAL A 265 10.98 26.49 11.02
CA VAL A 265 11.94 25.58 10.37
C VAL A 265 11.97 24.21 11.06
N ALA A 266 12.00 24.19 12.39
CA ALA A 266 11.90 22.97 13.18
C ALA A 266 10.55 22.27 12.98
N SER A 267 9.45 22.99 12.88
CA SER A 267 8.11 22.46 12.63
C SER A 267 7.99 21.76 11.27
N PHE A 268 8.59 22.32 10.22
CA PHE A 268 8.64 21.65 8.91
C PHE A 268 9.35 20.31 8.96
N THR A 269 10.47 20.23 9.68
CA THR A 269 11.21 18.98 9.90
C THR A 269 10.36 17.97 10.70
N ALA A 270 9.65 18.44 11.73
CA ALA A 270 8.75 17.63 12.54
C ALA A 270 7.58 17.08 11.71
N ILE A 271 6.95 17.90 10.87
CA ILE A 271 5.87 17.49 9.95
C ILE A 271 6.39 16.41 8.99
N SER A 272 7.58 16.59 8.42
CA SER A 272 8.19 15.59 7.53
C SER A 272 8.43 14.27 8.23
N THR A 273 8.99 14.30 9.45
CA THR A 273 9.23 13.09 10.26
C THR A 273 7.93 12.38 10.61
N LEU A 274 6.90 13.10 11.01
CA LEU A 274 5.59 12.54 11.34
C LEU A 274 4.95 11.89 10.10
N SER A 275 5.00 12.57 8.95
CA SER A 275 4.49 12.05 7.68
C SER A 275 5.23 10.78 7.25
N THR A 276 6.55 10.72 7.45
CA THR A 276 7.37 9.52 7.20
C THR A 276 6.90 8.35 8.07
N VAL A 277 6.76 8.56 9.37
CA VAL A 277 6.36 7.50 10.32
C VAL A 277 4.95 6.97 10.01
N ILE A 278 4.01 7.86 9.73
CA ILE A 278 2.64 7.49 9.37
C ILE A 278 2.63 6.69 8.06
N SER A 279 3.44 7.09 7.08
CA SER A 279 3.46 6.47 5.76
C SER A 279 4.10 5.08 5.72
N TYR A 280 4.98 4.73 6.66
CA TYR A 280 5.67 3.43 6.67
C TYR A 280 4.73 2.23 6.58
N ARG A 281 3.56 2.32 7.19
CA ARG A 281 2.59 1.22 7.18
C ARG A 281 2.01 0.99 5.79
N ALA A 282 1.66 2.07 5.10
CA ALA A 282 1.17 2.01 3.73
C ALA A 282 2.25 1.52 2.76
N TRP A 283 3.48 2.05 2.90
CA TRP A 283 4.60 1.63 2.07
C TRP A 283 5.03 0.18 2.33
N GLY A 284 5.00 -0.28 3.59
CA GLY A 284 5.29 -1.69 3.92
C GLY A 284 4.35 -2.63 3.19
N TYR A 285 3.06 -2.31 3.18
CA TYR A 285 2.07 -3.06 2.42
C TYR A 285 2.35 -3.04 0.90
N LEU A 286 2.61 -1.86 0.33
CA LEU A 286 2.87 -1.71 -1.11
C LEU A 286 4.17 -2.44 -1.54
N VAL A 287 5.20 -2.39 -0.71
CA VAL A 287 6.47 -3.08 -0.96
C VAL A 287 6.28 -4.61 -0.95
N ASN A 288 5.53 -5.14 0.01
CA ASN A 288 5.24 -6.57 0.06
C ASN A 288 4.41 -7.05 -1.14
N ARG A 289 3.50 -6.21 -1.64
CA ARG A 289 2.60 -6.56 -2.76
C ARG A 289 3.27 -6.44 -4.13
N TYR A 290 4.02 -5.37 -4.36
CA TYR A 290 4.55 -5.04 -5.70
C TYR A 290 6.06 -5.26 -5.84
N GLY A 291 6.75 -5.52 -4.72
CA GLY A 291 8.21 -5.55 -4.66
C GLY A 291 8.81 -4.16 -4.42
N ASN A 292 10.12 -4.15 -4.18
CA ASN A 292 10.84 -2.91 -3.84
C ASN A 292 11.03 -1.99 -5.06
N THR A 293 11.33 -2.58 -6.21
CA THR A 293 11.69 -1.90 -7.46
C THR A 293 10.68 -0.82 -7.90
N PRO A 294 9.37 -1.11 -8.09
CA PRO A 294 8.42 -0.10 -8.54
C PRO A 294 8.15 0.97 -7.48
N ILE A 295 8.29 0.65 -6.20
CA ILE A 295 8.11 1.63 -5.12
C ILE A 295 9.27 2.63 -5.10
N VAL A 296 10.50 2.18 -5.30
CA VAL A 296 11.66 3.08 -5.44
C VAL A 296 11.48 3.99 -6.65
N GLN A 297 11.10 3.42 -7.81
CA GLN A 297 10.85 4.21 -9.03
C GLN A 297 9.76 5.26 -8.82
N LEU A 298 8.64 4.87 -8.22
CA LEU A 298 7.50 5.76 -7.95
C LEU A 298 7.90 6.90 -7.02
N THR A 299 8.55 6.57 -5.88
CA THR A 299 8.93 7.58 -4.89
C THR A 299 9.97 8.55 -5.42
N PHE A 300 10.93 8.10 -6.21
CA PHE A 300 11.96 8.96 -6.82
C PHE A 300 11.37 9.85 -7.92
N LEU A 301 10.55 9.28 -8.80
CA LEU A 301 9.86 10.04 -9.83
C LEU A 301 9.01 11.17 -9.24
N LEU A 302 8.27 10.88 -8.16
CA LEU A 302 7.41 11.88 -7.50
C LEU A 302 8.22 12.84 -6.60
N SER A 303 9.42 12.48 -6.15
CA SER A 303 10.27 13.37 -5.35
C SER A 303 10.93 14.47 -6.17
N ALA A 304 11.25 14.21 -7.45
CA ALA A 304 11.88 15.21 -8.31
C ALA A 304 11.05 16.51 -8.46
N PRO A 305 9.74 16.48 -8.73
CA PRO A 305 8.92 17.68 -8.79
C PRO A 305 8.81 18.45 -7.48
N LEU A 306 9.03 17.80 -6.31
CA LEU A 306 8.97 18.48 -5.03
C LEU A 306 10.07 19.55 -4.87
N SER A 307 11.19 19.41 -5.57
CA SER A 307 12.24 20.42 -5.60
C SER A 307 11.79 21.74 -6.22
N LEU A 308 10.76 21.71 -7.09
CA LEU A 308 10.18 22.91 -7.68
C LEU A 308 9.45 23.78 -6.64
N PHE A 309 8.90 23.16 -5.59
CA PHE A 309 8.31 23.93 -4.49
C PHE A 309 9.38 24.74 -3.75
N TRP A 310 10.58 24.18 -3.57
CA TRP A 310 11.73 24.91 -3.03
C TRP A 310 12.22 26.00 -3.98
N PHE A 311 12.20 25.71 -5.28
CA PHE A 311 12.61 26.67 -6.31
C PHE A 311 11.71 27.90 -6.34
N PHE A 312 10.39 27.72 -6.22
CA PHE A 312 9.39 28.81 -6.24
C PHE A 312 9.01 29.33 -4.86
N ALA A 313 9.64 28.85 -3.78
CA ALA A 313 9.36 29.36 -2.44
C ALA A 313 9.87 30.80 -2.29
N THR A 314 9.02 31.67 -1.72
CA THR A 314 9.32 33.09 -1.47
C THR A 314 8.87 33.47 -0.06
N LYS A 315 9.19 34.70 0.39
CA LYS A 315 8.73 35.22 1.69
C LYS A 315 7.20 35.21 1.83
N GLY A 316 6.45 35.33 0.73
CA GLY A 316 4.99 35.37 0.75
C GLY A 316 4.31 34.00 0.74
N ASN A 317 4.96 32.94 0.24
CA ASN A 317 4.34 31.63 0.02
C ASN A 317 5.03 30.45 0.71
N TYR A 318 6.21 30.65 1.35
CA TYR A 318 7.02 29.56 1.89
C TYR A 318 6.28 28.67 2.88
N GLN A 319 5.37 29.25 3.68
CA GLN A 319 4.64 28.48 4.69
C GLN A 319 3.82 27.36 4.04
N VAL A 320 3.11 27.66 2.97
CA VAL A 320 2.30 26.69 2.23
C VAL A 320 3.20 25.73 1.45
N MET A 321 4.16 26.28 0.69
CA MET A 321 5.04 25.48 -0.18
C MET A 321 5.88 24.48 0.63
N ILE A 322 6.51 24.93 1.72
CA ILE A 322 7.38 24.06 2.52
C ILE A 322 6.57 23.09 3.39
N THR A 323 5.36 23.47 3.84
CA THR A 323 4.47 22.50 4.50
C THR A 323 4.08 21.38 3.55
N LEU A 324 3.70 21.69 2.31
CA LEU A 324 3.38 20.68 1.29
C LEU A 324 4.58 19.76 1.02
N VAL A 325 5.76 20.35 0.81
CA VAL A 325 7.00 19.56 0.63
C VAL A 325 7.30 18.71 1.85
N SER A 326 7.10 19.20 3.06
CA SER A 326 7.35 18.45 4.29
C SER A 326 6.41 17.25 4.41
N VAL A 327 5.13 17.41 4.09
CA VAL A 327 4.17 16.31 4.10
C VAL A 327 4.47 15.30 2.98
N LEU A 328 4.51 15.77 1.73
CA LEU A 328 4.70 14.89 0.58
C LEU A 328 6.10 14.27 0.56
N GLY A 329 7.14 15.06 0.86
CA GLY A 329 8.52 14.59 0.95
C GLY A 329 8.71 13.58 2.09
N GLY A 330 8.04 13.79 3.23
CA GLY A 330 8.02 12.82 4.33
C GLY A 330 7.37 11.49 3.91
N VAL A 331 6.20 11.55 3.26
CA VAL A 331 5.52 10.36 2.74
C VAL A 331 6.40 9.61 1.74
N LEU A 332 6.92 10.30 0.71
CA LEU A 332 7.74 9.68 -0.33
C LEU A 332 9.08 9.19 0.22
N GLY A 333 9.69 9.96 1.13
CA GLY A 333 10.94 9.58 1.81
C GLY A 333 10.80 8.30 2.62
N GLY A 334 9.65 8.08 3.26
CA GLY A 334 9.35 6.83 3.97
C GLY A 334 9.34 5.62 3.04
N GLY A 335 8.68 5.73 1.89
CA GLY A 335 8.64 4.67 0.87
C GLY A 335 10.03 4.40 0.27
N ALA A 336 10.75 5.47 -0.08
CA ALA A 336 12.11 5.37 -0.61
C ALA A 336 13.04 4.66 0.39
N ALA A 337 13.04 5.09 1.66
CA ALA A 337 13.90 4.50 2.68
C ALA A 337 13.57 3.02 2.95
N LEU A 338 12.29 2.66 3.04
CA LEU A 338 11.89 1.28 3.28
C LEU A 338 12.27 0.37 2.11
N ALA A 339 11.92 0.74 0.89
CA ALA A 339 12.16 -0.08 -0.29
C ALA A 339 13.67 -0.20 -0.61
N THR A 340 14.46 0.88 -0.49
CA THR A 340 15.91 0.84 -0.72
C THR A 340 16.64 0.02 0.35
N ASN A 341 16.23 0.10 1.64
CA ASN A 341 16.80 -0.74 2.68
C ASN A 341 16.50 -2.23 2.44
N ASN A 342 15.26 -2.58 2.05
CA ASN A 342 14.92 -3.96 1.73
C ASN A 342 15.74 -4.49 0.55
N MET A 343 15.89 -3.69 -0.53
CA MET A 343 16.74 -4.05 -1.67
C MET A 343 18.20 -4.27 -1.26
N LEU A 344 18.74 -3.39 -0.41
CA LEU A 344 20.09 -3.53 0.11
C LEU A 344 20.28 -4.87 0.81
N TYR A 345 19.34 -5.25 1.68
CA TYR A 345 19.42 -6.51 2.40
C TYR A 345 19.20 -7.74 1.50
N SER A 346 18.36 -7.65 0.47
CA SER A 346 18.12 -8.76 -0.47
C SER A 346 19.31 -9.02 -1.40
N LEU A 347 20.13 -8.00 -1.67
CA LEU A 347 21.32 -8.11 -2.51
C LEU A 347 22.58 -8.58 -1.75
N MET A 348 22.52 -8.62 -0.42
CA MET A 348 23.62 -9.08 0.42
C MET A 348 23.57 -10.60 0.61
N PRO A 349 24.68 -11.33 0.48
CA PRO A 349 24.73 -12.75 0.79
C PRO A 349 24.46 -12.99 2.29
N PRO A 350 23.86 -14.15 2.64
CA PRO A 350 23.70 -14.55 4.03
C PRO A 350 25.05 -14.86 4.69
N GLY A 351 25.15 -14.69 6.02
CA GLY A 351 26.34 -15.05 6.78
C GLY A 351 27.31 -13.90 7.07
N GLU A 352 28.58 -14.23 7.29
CA GLU A 352 29.60 -13.28 7.74
C GLU A 352 30.01 -12.26 6.67
N GLU A 353 29.86 -12.59 5.42
CA GLU A 353 30.15 -11.72 4.29
C GLU A 353 29.26 -10.45 4.25
N LYS A 354 28.08 -10.52 4.86
CA LYS A 354 27.14 -9.39 4.95
C LYS A 354 27.79 -8.11 5.50
N ALA A 355 28.72 -8.26 6.44
CA ALA A 355 29.44 -7.13 7.03
C ALA A 355 30.33 -6.40 5.99
N ASN A 356 30.89 -7.13 5.03
CA ASN A 356 31.74 -6.57 3.97
C ASN A 356 30.91 -5.75 2.99
N TYR A 357 29.74 -6.30 2.59
CA TYR A 357 28.78 -5.60 1.73
C TYR A 357 28.26 -4.31 2.38
N TRP A 358 27.93 -4.38 3.66
CA TRP A 358 27.52 -3.20 4.42
C TRP A 358 28.60 -2.13 4.51
N SER A 359 29.85 -2.54 4.75
CA SER A 359 31.01 -1.63 4.82
C SER A 359 31.25 -0.94 3.48
N PHE A 360 31.20 -1.68 2.38
CA PHE A 360 31.34 -1.13 1.03
C PHE A 360 30.23 -0.11 0.72
N PHE A 361 28.96 -0.48 0.97
CA PHE A 361 27.83 0.41 0.79
C PHE A 361 27.96 1.70 1.62
N SER A 362 28.37 1.58 2.89
CA SER A 362 28.59 2.73 3.78
C SER A 362 29.71 3.64 3.29
N THR A 363 30.75 3.08 2.70
CA THR A 363 31.84 3.86 2.08
C THR A 363 31.35 4.65 0.88
N VAL A 364 30.63 3.99 -0.04
CA VAL A 364 30.07 4.63 -1.25
C VAL A 364 29.11 5.76 -0.87
N THR A 365 28.21 5.50 0.07
CA THR A 365 27.27 6.51 0.56
C THR A 365 27.95 7.64 1.34
N GLY A 366 28.99 7.32 2.09
CA GLY A 366 29.83 8.30 2.80
C GLY A 366 30.52 9.26 1.84
N ILE A 367 31.07 8.76 0.72
CA ILE A 367 31.68 9.60 -0.33
C ILE A 367 30.61 10.53 -0.94
N ALA A 368 29.42 10.01 -1.27
CA ALA A 368 28.34 10.83 -1.80
C ALA A 368 27.90 11.92 -0.80
N ALA A 369 27.63 11.53 0.45
CA ALA A 369 27.16 12.43 1.49
C ALA A 369 28.19 13.48 1.93
N SER A 370 29.48 13.23 1.76
CA SER A 370 30.54 14.19 2.07
C SER A 370 30.87 15.12 0.90
N SER A 371 30.87 14.61 -0.32
CA SER A 371 31.21 15.42 -1.51
C SER A 371 30.06 16.34 -1.95
N ALA A 372 28.80 15.88 -1.85
CA ALA A 372 27.67 16.62 -2.35
C ALA A 372 27.42 17.98 -1.66
N PRO A 373 27.42 18.13 -0.33
CA PRO A 373 27.24 19.41 0.32
C PRO A 373 28.38 20.41 0.00
N VAL A 374 29.63 19.93 -0.13
CA VAL A 374 30.76 20.75 -0.51
C VAL A 374 30.58 21.30 -1.92
N LEU A 375 30.24 20.42 -2.87
CA LEU A 375 29.97 20.84 -4.25
C LEU A 375 28.75 21.75 -4.35
N GLY A 376 27.69 21.52 -3.59
CA GLY A 376 26.55 22.42 -3.48
C GLY A 376 26.96 23.82 -3.00
N GLY A 377 27.80 23.91 -1.97
CA GLY A 377 28.34 25.17 -1.47
C GLY A 377 29.28 25.90 -2.46
N LEU A 378 30.10 25.15 -3.20
CA LEU A 378 30.94 25.70 -4.27
C LEU A 378 30.10 26.19 -5.44
N LEU A 379 29.11 25.44 -5.88
CA LEU A 379 28.18 25.84 -6.93
C LEU A 379 27.43 27.12 -6.52
N ALA A 380 26.90 27.19 -5.28
CA ALA A 380 26.26 28.40 -4.79
C ALA A 380 27.18 29.63 -4.86
N ARG A 381 28.48 29.45 -4.60
CA ARG A 381 29.49 30.51 -4.71
C ARG A 381 29.79 30.87 -6.17
N LEU A 382 29.91 29.86 -7.06
CA LEU A 382 30.19 30.07 -8.48
C LEU A 382 29.04 30.79 -9.19
N ILE A 383 27.76 30.42 -8.86
CA ILE A 383 26.58 31.11 -9.35
C ILE A 383 26.55 32.57 -8.83
N GLY A 384 27.19 32.82 -7.69
CA GLY A 384 27.36 34.15 -7.15
C GLY A 384 26.07 34.83 -6.74
N SER A 385 25.97 36.15 -7.04
CA SER A 385 24.81 36.98 -6.77
C SER A 385 23.84 37.04 -7.96
N VAL A 386 23.75 35.95 -8.74
CA VAL A 386 22.77 35.89 -9.84
C VAL A 386 21.37 35.96 -9.25
N GLU A 387 20.70 37.06 -9.55
CA GLU A 387 19.28 37.27 -9.26
C GLU A 387 18.57 37.62 -10.56
N PHE A 388 17.58 36.84 -10.93
CA PHE A 388 16.72 37.15 -12.06
C PHE A 388 15.26 36.90 -11.67
N GLN A 389 14.36 37.52 -12.39
CA GLN A 389 12.93 37.31 -12.17
C GLN A 389 12.37 36.30 -13.17
N LEU A 390 11.75 35.24 -12.63
CA LEU A 390 11.03 34.27 -13.41
C LEU A 390 9.57 34.29 -12.98
N PHE A 391 8.66 34.61 -13.89
CA PHE A 391 7.20 34.80 -13.58
C PHE A 391 6.93 35.79 -12.43
N GLY A 392 7.75 36.85 -12.30
CA GLY A 392 7.64 37.82 -11.20
C GLY A 392 8.21 37.35 -9.86
N ILE A 393 8.82 36.17 -9.80
CA ILE A 393 9.45 35.59 -8.62
C ILE A 393 10.96 35.82 -8.70
N PRO A 394 11.61 36.43 -7.68
CA PRO A 394 13.05 36.58 -7.63
C PRO A 394 13.71 35.21 -7.37
N ILE A 395 14.54 34.77 -8.28
CA ILE A 395 15.27 33.50 -8.21
C ILE A 395 16.72 33.80 -7.89
N GLY A 396 17.22 33.28 -6.77
CA GLY A 396 18.60 33.39 -6.33
C GLY A 396 19.40 32.11 -6.49
N ASN A 397 20.67 32.15 -6.11
CA ASN A 397 21.62 31.05 -6.25
C ASN A 397 21.19 29.75 -5.54
N LEU A 398 20.63 29.82 -4.33
CA LEU A 398 20.18 28.62 -3.60
C LEU A 398 18.99 27.94 -4.29
N GLN A 399 18.07 28.72 -4.85
CA GLN A 399 16.92 28.19 -5.58
C GLN A 399 17.35 27.46 -6.84
N LEU A 400 18.41 27.93 -7.54
CA LEU A 400 19.02 27.19 -8.66
C LEU A 400 19.61 25.85 -8.24
N ILE A 401 20.19 25.76 -7.03
CA ILE A 401 20.67 24.47 -6.48
C ILE A 401 19.48 23.53 -6.23
N PHE A 402 18.34 24.03 -5.73
CA PHE A 402 17.15 23.21 -5.53
C PHE A 402 16.59 22.70 -6.86
N PHE A 403 16.60 23.51 -7.90
CA PHE A 403 16.23 23.09 -9.24
C PHE A 403 17.16 21.99 -9.78
N LEU A 404 18.49 22.22 -9.66
CA LEU A 404 19.51 21.24 -10.05
C LEU A 404 19.34 19.91 -9.27
N ASN A 405 19.06 19.98 -7.98
CA ASN A 405 18.72 18.81 -7.18
C ASN A 405 17.57 18.02 -7.77
N GLY A 406 16.48 18.68 -8.18
CA GLY A 406 15.34 18.03 -8.83
C GLY A 406 15.73 17.29 -10.11
N LEU A 407 16.56 17.88 -10.93
CA LEU A 407 17.08 17.24 -12.15
C LEU A 407 17.98 16.03 -11.81
N LEU A 408 18.86 16.18 -10.82
CA LEU A 408 19.75 15.08 -10.40
C LEU A 408 19.00 13.91 -9.78
N LEU A 409 17.85 14.13 -9.14
CA LEU A 409 16.99 13.05 -8.62
C LEU A 409 16.40 12.15 -9.72
N LEU A 410 16.39 12.59 -10.97
CA LEU A 410 15.96 11.77 -12.11
C LEU A 410 17.08 10.82 -12.62
N VAL A 411 18.35 11.14 -12.35
CA VAL A 411 19.50 10.34 -12.82
C VAL A 411 19.45 8.89 -12.33
N PRO A 412 19.17 8.60 -11.04
CA PRO A 412 19.05 7.22 -10.58
C PRO A 412 18.02 6.39 -11.35
N LEU A 413 16.93 6.99 -11.85
CA LEU A 413 15.91 6.28 -12.60
C LEU A 413 16.43 5.69 -13.92
N LEU A 414 17.48 6.29 -14.51
CA LEU A 414 18.11 5.80 -15.74
C LEU A 414 19.00 4.56 -15.50
N ILE A 415 19.49 4.40 -14.27
CA ILE A 415 20.35 3.28 -13.86
C ILE A 415 19.51 2.07 -13.42
N PHE A 416 18.32 2.32 -12.92
CA PHE A 416 17.47 1.36 -12.24
C PHE A 416 17.05 0.12 -13.06
N PRO A 417 16.76 0.18 -14.39
CA PRO A 417 16.36 -0.99 -15.16
C PRO A 417 17.38 -2.13 -15.21
N ARG A 418 18.62 -1.86 -14.78
CA ARG A 418 19.72 -2.84 -14.76
C ARG A 418 19.79 -3.66 -13.46
N ILE A 419 18.96 -3.34 -12.47
CA ILE A 419 18.87 -4.09 -11.21
C ILE A 419 17.82 -5.19 -11.41
N GLY A 420 18.27 -6.44 -11.61
CA GLY A 420 17.44 -7.57 -12.01
C GLY A 420 16.57 -8.15 -10.87
N GLU A 421 15.57 -7.43 -10.40
CA GLU A 421 14.55 -7.95 -9.49
C GLU A 421 13.27 -8.28 -10.28
N LYS A 422 12.69 -9.47 -10.07
CA LYS A 422 11.37 -9.82 -10.63
C LYS A 422 10.29 -9.06 -9.87
N ALA A 423 9.86 -7.93 -10.39
CA ALA A 423 8.87 -7.06 -9.76
C ALA A 423 7.79 -6.63 -10.75
N ALA A 424 6.65 -6.18 -10.23
CA ALA A 424 5.58 -5.59 -11.03
C ALA A 424 6.09 -4.35 -11.81
N SER A 425 5.53 -4.08 -12.99
CA SER A 425 5.90 -2.88 -13.74
C SER A 425 5.31 -1.62 -13.11
N LEU A 426 6.06 -0.50 -13.13
CA LEU A 426 5.60 0.78 -12.59
C LEU A 426 4.24 1.24 -13.17
N PRO A 427 3.95 1.11 -14.50
CA PRO A 427 2.64 1.46 -15.04
C PRO A 427 1.49 0.61 -14.49
N HIS A 428 1.75 -0.65 -14.14
CA HIS A 428 0.75 -1.52 -13.51
C HIS A 428 0.41 -1.02 -12.10
N VAL A 429 1.43 -0.72 -11.30
CA VAL A 429 1.26 -0.17 -9.94
C VAL A 429 0.50 1.16 -9.99
N MET A 430 0.87 2.08 -10.90
CA MET A 430 0.20 3.37 -11.04
C MET A 430 -1.29 3.24 -11.41
N ARG A 431 -1.63 2.32 -12.31
CA ARG A 431 -3.04 2.05 -12.66
C ARG A 431 -3.84 1.58 -11.45
N GLN A 432 -3.30 0.66 -10.66
CA GLN A 432 -3.97 0.13 -9.48
C GLN A 432 -4.12 1.17 -8.35
N LEU A 433 -3.12 2.00 -8.14
CA LEU A 433 -3.20 3.11 -7.15
C LEU A 433 -4.24 4.17 -7.56
N LYS A 434 -4.42 4.41 -8.86
CA LYS A 434 -5.40 5.38 -9.37
C LYS A 434 -6.85 4.90 -9.24
N SER A 435 -7.10 3.58 -9.27
CA SER A 435 -8.43 2.98 -9.20
C SER A 435 -8.98 2.78 -7.78
N GLY A 436 -8.17 2.94 -6.72
CA GLY A 436 -8.53 2.65 -5.33
C GLY A 436 -8.66 3.89 -4.43
N ASN A 437 -9.41 3.74 -3.33
CA ASN A 437 -9.41 4.70 -2.21
C ASN A 437 -8.35 4.28 -1.18
N PRO A 438 -7.13 4.85 -1.20
CA PRO A 438 -6.02 4.37 -0.38
C PRO A 438 -6.24 4.59 1.13
N LEU A 439 -6.99 5.61 1.51
CA LEU A 439 -7.28 5.90 2.93
C LEU A 439 -8.31 4.92 3.51
N GLY A 440 -9.38 4.66 2.76
CA GLY A 440 -10.38 3.67 3.15
C GLY A 440 -9.78 2.27 3.20
N LEU A 441 -8.95 1.91 2.22
CA LEU A 441 -8.22 0.65 2.19
C LEU A 441 -7.35 0.48 3.44
N ALA A 442 -6.50 1.46 3.76
CA ALA A 442 -5.62 1.40 4.92
C ALA A 442 -6.39 1.29 6.25
N TYR A 443 -7.53 1.98 6.36
CA TYR A 443 -8.40 1.92 7.53
C TYR A 443 -8.99 0.51 7.76
N TYR A 444 -9.58 -0.08 6.72
CA TYR A 444 -10.21 -1.40 6.84
C TYR A 444 -9.20 -2.54 6.97
N LEU A 445 -8.05 -2.45 6.28
CA LEU A 445 -6.93 -3.39 6.47
C LEU A 445 -6.41 -3.38 7.91
N ARG A 446 -6.39 -2.20 8.53
CA ARG A 446 -6.03 -2.10 9.96
C ARG A 446 -7.04 -2.83 10.85
N GLN A 447 -8.34 -2.72 10.57
CA GLN A 447 -9.38 -3.37 11.36
C GLN A 447 -9.31 -4.90 11.27
N ILE A 448 -9.04 -5.47 10.09
CA ILE A 448 -8.91 -6.93 9.94
C ILE A 448 -7.74 -7.47 10.78
N ASN A 449 -6.63 -6.74 10.85
CA ASN A 449 -5.39 -7.18 11.50
C ASN A 449 -5.31 -6.85 12.99
N GLN A 450 -6.35 -6.26 13.58
CA GLN A 450 -6.40 -5.98 15.01
C GLN A 450 -7.37 -6.93 15.75
N PRO A 451 -7.17 -7.16 17.07
CA PRO A 451 -8.16 -7.87 17.88
C PRO A 451 -9.37 -6.95 18.07
N VAL A 452 -10.34 -7.08 17.18
CA VAL A 452 -11.61 -6.34 17.20
C VAL A 452 -12.77 -7.32 17.33
N GLU A 453 -13.94 -6.81 17.69
CA GLU A 453 -15.17 -7.61 17.72
C GLU A 453 -15.49 -8.21 16.33
N GLU A 454 -16.07 -9.40 16.32
CA GLU A 454 -16.47 -10.13 15.11
C GLU A 454 -17.24 -9.26 14.12
N LYS A 455 -18.28 -8.53 14.61
CA LYS A 455 -19.08 -7.64 13.76
C LYS A 455 -18.25 -6.58 13.05
N THR A 456 -17.28 -6.01 13.73
CA THR A 456 -16.37 -5.01 13.18
C THR A 456 -15.47 -5.61 12.10
N LYS A 457 -15.00 -6.84 12.31
CA LYS A 457 -14.16 -7.57 11.35
C LYS A 457 -14.96 -7.94 10.10
N VAL A 458 -16.17 -8.47 10.24
CA VAL A 458 -17.09 -8.75 9.14
C VAL A 458 -17.37 -7.48 8.32
N GLN A 459 -17.63 -6.35 8.99
CA GLN A 459 -17.89 -5.08 8.31
C GLN A 459 -16.67 -4.54 7.57
N ALA A 460 -15.47 -4.73 8.14
CA ALA A 460 -14.22 -4.36 7.49
C ALA A 460 -13.96 -5.19 6.23
N VAL A 461 -14.13 -6.52 6.29
CA VAL A 461 -14.00 -7.44 5.15
C VAL A 461 -14.98 -7.06 4.04
N ARG A 462 -16.26 -6.86 4.38
CA ARG A 462 -17.31 -6.41 3.44
C ARG A 462 -16.96 -5.08 2.75
N SER A 463 -16.44 -4.13 3.52
CA SER A 463 -16.06 -2.83 2.98
C SER A 463 -14.87 -2.93 2.02
N LEU A 464 -13.93 -3.83 2.28
CA LEU A 464 -12.83 -4.13 1.38
C LEU A 464 -13.29 -4.76 0.06
N GLY A 465 -14.26 -5.68 0.12
CA GLY A 465 -14.91 -6.24 -1.08
C GLY A 465 -15.53 -5.15 -1.95
N LYS A 466 -16.31 -4.25 -1.34
CA LYS A 466 -16.95 -3.12 -2.04
C LYS A 466 -15.96 -2.14 -2.67
N LEU A 467 -14.78 -1.97 -2.07
CA LEU A 467 -13.71 -1.14 -2.65
C LEU A 467 -13.12 -1.74 -3.92
N LYS A 468 -13.38 -3.03 -4.21
CA LYS A 468 -12.88 -3.77 -5.38
C LYS A 468 -11.36 -3.57 -5.60
N SER A 469 -10.61 -3.41 -4.51
CA SER A 469 -9.18 -3.18 -4.59
C SER A 469 -8.41 -4.50 -4.56
N PRO A 470 -7.65 -4.84 -5.60
CA PRO A 470 -6.79 -6.02 -5.59
C PRO A 470 -5.80 -6.04 -4.42
N LEU A 471 -5.51 -4.87 -3.85
CA LEU A 471 -4.62 -4.70 -2.69
C LEU A 471 -5.15 -5.35 -1.41
N ALA A 472 -6.44 -5.66 -1.34
CA ALA A 472 -7.05 -6.29 -0.17
C ALA A 472 -7.02 -7.82 -0.23
N VAL A 473 -6.71 -8.42 -1.38
CA VAL A 473 -6.87 -9.85 -1.64
C VAL A 473 -6.08 -10.70 -0.63
N ASP A 474 -4.79 -10.41 -0.41
CA ASP A 474 -3.95 -11.22 0.46
C ASP A 474 -4.44 -11.23 1.93
N GLU A 475 -4.96 -10.09 2.41
CA GLU A 475 -5.49 -10.01 3.78
C GLU A 475 -6.88 -10.65 3.90
N ILE A 476 -7.69 -10.55 2.86
CA ILE A 476 -8.99 -11.22 2.83
C ILE A 476 -8.80 -12.74 2.67
N VAL A 477 -7.80 -13.19 1.92
CA VAL A 477 -7.43 -14.62 1.82
C VAL A 477 -7.09 -15.18 3.21
N LYS A 478 -6.32 -14.46 4.03
CA LYS A 478 -6.06 -14.88 5.43
C LYS A 478 -7.34 -14.97 6.26
N ALA A 479 -8.34 -14.13 5.97
CA ALA A 479 -9.62 -14.16 6.65
C ALA A 479 -10.50 -15.36 6.25
N LEU A 480 -10.17 -16.11 5.20
CA LEU A 480 -10.80 -17.41 4.89
C LEU A 480 -10.53 -18.48 5.95
N ASP A 481 -9.49 -18.29 6.77
CA ASP A 481 -9.11 -19.19 7.87
C ASP A 481 -9.40 -18.59 9.25
N ASP A 482 -10.26 -17.57 9.31
CA ASP A 482 -10.66 -16.95 10.58
C ASP A 482 -11.44 -17.93 11.47
N ALA A 483 -11.32 -17.75 12.79
CA ALA A 483 -12.07 -18.56 13.76
C ALA A 483 -13.59 -18.40 13.60
N SER A 484 -14.07 -17.20 13.22
CA SER A 484 -15.47 -16.93 12.99
C SER A 484 -15.92 -17.39 11.61
N SER A 485 -16.97 -18.20 11.57
CA SER A 485 -17.58 -18.66 10.31
C SER A 485 -18.16 -17.49 9.50
N GLU A 486 -18.69 -16.47 10.16
CA GLU A 486 -19.23 -15.27 9.49
C GLU A 486 -18.14 -14.44 8.82
N VAL A 487 -16.96 -14.34 9.45
CA VAL A 487 -15.78 -13.67 8.84
C VAL A 487 -15.31 -14.47 7.63
N ARG A 488 -15.23 -15.82 7.73
CA ARG A 488 -14.84 -16.68 6.60
C ARG A 488 -15.80 -16.54 5.41
N LYS A 489 -17.12 -16.59 5.65
CA LYS A 489 -18.15 -16.41 4.62
C LYS A 489 -18.05 -15.06 3.92
N GLU A 490 -17.92 -13.99 4.72
CA GLU A 490 -17.80 -12.65 4.17
C GLU A 490 -16.48 -12.46 3.40
N ALA A 491 -15.40 -13.15 3.83
CA ALA A 491 -14.12 -13.16 3.11
C ALA A 491 -14.26 -13.79 1.71
N ALA A 492 -14.92 -14.94 1.61
CA ALA A 492 -15.19 -15.57 0.32
C ALA A 492 -16.01 -14.64 -0.59
N ARG A 493 -17.09 -14.04 -0.08
CA ARG A 493 -17.93 -13.09 -0.83
C ARG A 493 -17.13 -11.88 -1.31
N ALA A 494 -16.32 -11.29 -0.42
CA ALA A 494 -15.48 -10.13 -0.75
C ALA A 494 -14.47 -10.44 -1.85
N LEU A 495 -13.83 -11.62 -1.83
CA LEU A 495 -12.93 -12.06 -2.89
C LEU A 495 -13.66 -12.19 -4.25
N GLY A 496 -14.87 -12.73 -4.25
CA GLY A 496 -15.72 -12.77 -5.45
C GLY A 496 -16.11 -11.37 -5.96
N GLU A 497 -16.32 -10.38 -5.08
CA GLU A 497 -16.60 -8.99 -5.49
C GLU A 497 -15.38 -8.27 -6.07
N ILE A 498 -14.19 -8.59 -5.58
CA ILE A 498 -12.91 -8.02 -6.07
C ILE A 498 -12.55 -8.57 -7.45
N GLN A 499 -12.90 -9.83 -7.74
CA GLN A 499 -12.64 -10.50 -9.03
C GLN A 499 -11.16 -10.61 -9.40
N ASP A 500 -10.27 -10.73 -8.41
CA ASP A 500 -8.82 -10.87 -8.66
C ASP A 500 -8.44 -12.34 -8.87
N PRO A 501 -7.72 -12.70 -9.95
CA PRO A 501 -7.29 -14.08 -10.21
C PRO A 501 -6.41 -14.69 -9.09
N GLY A 502 -5.75 -13.86 -8.27
CA GLY A 502 -4.97 -14.30 -7.12
C GLY A 502 -5.80 -14.98 -6.03
N ALA A 503 -7.13 -14.74 -6.00
CA ALA A 503 -8.03 -15.38 -5.06
C ALA A 503 -8.46 -16.79 -5.49
N VAL A 504 -8.27 -17.18 -6.76
CA VAL A 504 -8.79 -18.46 -7.30
C VAL A 504 -8.21 -19.65 -6.55
N GLY A 505 -6.87 -19.73 -6.39
CA GLY A 505 -6.23 -20.85 -5.69
C GLY A 505 -6.75 -21.08 -4.26
N PRO A 506 -6.75 -20.05 -3.39
CA PRO A 506 -7.33 -20.15 -2.05
C PRO A 506 -8.82 -20.54 -2.02
N LEU A 507 -9.64 -20.01 -2.95
CA LEU A 507 -11.05 -20.36 -3.02
C LEU A 507 -11.26 -21.81 -3.48
N LEU A 508 -10.46 -22.32 -4.42
CA LEU A 508 -10.46 -23.73 -4.84
C LEU A 508 -10.20 -24.67 -3.64
N GLU A 509 -9.21 -24.35 -2.82
CA GLU A 509 -8.93 -25.10 -1.59
C GLU A 509 -10.14 -25.18 -0.66
N LYS A 510 -10.90 -24.06 -0.52
CA LYS A 510 -12.08 -24.03 0.35
C LYS A 510 -13.28 -24.76 -0.23
N VAL A 511 -13.47 -24.80 -1.54
CA VAL A 511 -14.50 -25.63 -2.20
C VAL A 511 -14.22 -27.11 -1.98
N GLY A 512 -12.96 -27.54 -2.11
CA GLY A 512 -12.55 -28.94 -1.92
C GLY A 512 -12.50 -29.41 -0.46
N SER A 513 -12.60 -28.50 0.53
CA SER A 513 -12.48 -28.84 1.96
C SER A 513 -13.81 -28.79 2.70
N PRO A 514 -14.42 -29.93 3.06
CA PRO A 514 -15.68 -29.96 3.84
C PRO A 514 -15.56 -29.28 5.20
N GLU A 515 -14.36 -29.32 5.80
CA GLU A 515 -14.10 -28.71 7.13
C GLU A 515 -14.06 -27.19 7.07
N SER A 516 -13.95 -26.58 5.90
CA SER A 516 -13.92 -25.12 5.76
C SER A 516 -15.22 -24.46 6.23
N GLY A 517 -16.37 -25.13 6.08
CA GLY A 517 -17.69 -24.60 6.39
C GLY A 517 -18.12 -23.39 5.53
N ILE A 518 -17.45 -23.18 4.39
CA ILE A 518 -17.72 -22.06 3.46
C ILE A 518 -17.67 -22.51 1.99
N GLN A 519 -17.84 -23.81 1.72
CA GLN A 519 -17.77 -24.37 0.37
C GLN A 519 -18.74 -23.66 -0.59
N SER A 520 -19.96 -23.40 -0.15
CA SER A 520 -21.01 -22.73 -0.94
C SER A 520 -20.60 -21.30 -1.29
N GLU A 521 -20.13 -20.52 -0.33
CA GLU A 521 -19.68 -19.14 -0.55
C GLU A 521 -18.43 -19.09 -1.44
N ALA A 522 -17.52 -20.05 -1.28
CA ALA A 522 -16.33 -20.15 -2.12
C ALA A 522 -16.69 -20.51 -3.57
N ALA A 523 -17.65 -21.42 -3.79
CA ALA A 523 -18.17 -21.75 -5.11
C ALA A 523 -18.81 -20.52 -5.77
N LEU A 524 -19.68 -19.80 -5.06
CA LEU A 524 -20.29 -18.56 -5.56
C LEU A 524 -19.25 -17.47 -5.86
N ALA A 525 -18.18 -17.39 -5.07
CA ALA A 525 -17.12 -16.43 -5.31
C ALA A 525 -16.32 -16.76 -6.58
N LEU A 526 -16.01 -18.05 -6.82
CA LEU A 526 -15.38 -18.51 -8.06
C LEU A 526 -16.22 -18.18 -9.29
N GLY A 527 -17.53 -18.29 -9.21
CA GLY A 527 -18.44 -17.91 -10.28
C GLY A 527 -18.46 -16.41 -10.63
N LYS A 528 -17.82 -15.56 -9.84
CA LYS A 528 -17.65 -14.13 -10.15
C LYS A 528 -16.30 -13.79 -10.75
N ILE A 529 -15.32 -14.70 -10.62
CA ILE A 529 -13.96 -14.49 -11.09
C ILE A 529 -13.78 -15.15 -12.46
N PRO A 530 -13.51 -14.41 -13.54
CA PRO A 530 -13.38 -14.96 -14.88
C PRO A 530 -12.04 -15.69 -15.04
N ASP A 531 -11.97 -16.94 -14.55
CA ASP A 531 -10.78 -17.80 -14.61
C ASP A 531 -11.20 -19.23 -14.87
N TRP A 532 -10.64 -19.87 -15.91
CA TRP A 532 -10.98 -21.23 -16.35
C TRP A 532 -10.78 -22.30 -15.24
N ARG A 533 -9.82 -22.09 -14.33
CA ARG A 533 -9.60 -22.99 -13.19
C ARG A 533 -10.78 -23.03 -12.25
N GLY A 534 -11.48 -21.90 -12.10
CA GLY A 534 -12.72 -21.79 -11.33
C GLY A 534 -13.83 -22.62 -11.97
N GLU A 535 -14.03 -22.53 -13.29
CA GLU A 535 -15.04 -23.28 -14.02
C GLU A 535 -14.86 -24.80 -13.87
N GLN A 536 -13.61 -25.30 -14.04
CA GLN A 536 -13.32 -26.72 -13.87
C GLN A 536 -13.68 -27.22 -12.47
N ALA A 537 -13.26 -26.49 -11.42
CA ALA A 537 -13.59 -26.89 -10.05
C ALA A 537 -15.09 -26.79 -9.71
N LEU A 538 -15.80 -25.87 -10.32
CA LEU A 538 -17.24 -25.77 -10.17
C LEU A 538 -17.95 -26.97 -10.86
N MET A 539 -17.43 -27.46 -12.00
CA MET A 539 -17.93 -28.69 -12.64
C MET A 539 -17.68 -29.93 -11.77
N GLU A 540 -16.54 -30.02 -11.10
CA GLU A 540 -16.26 -31.07 -10.11
C GLU A 540 -17.17 -30.95 -8.87
N ALA A 541 -17.49 -29.74 -8.44
CA ALA A 541 -18.38 -29.49 -7.30
C ALA A 541 -19.86 -29.86 -7.57
N LEU A 542 -20.26 -30.12 -8.81
CA LEU A 542 -21.59 -30.68 -9.15
C LEU A 542 -21.80 -32.07 -8.57
N ASP A 543 -20.72 -32.81 -8.32
CA ASP A 543 -20.75 -34.15 -7.75
C ASP A 543 -20.62 -34.15 -6.21
N ASN A 544 -20.57 -32.97 -5.56
CA ASN A 544 -20.46 -32.83 -4.11
C ASN A 544 -21.66 -33.46 -3.39
N PRO A 545 -21.48 -34.16 -2.24
CA PRO A 545 -22.57 -34.74 -1.49
C PRO A 545 -23.51 -33.68 -0.86
N ASP A 546 -23.03 -32.47 -0.59
CA ASP A 546 -23.84 -31.39 -0.03
C ASP A 546 -24.66 -30.70 -1.14
N ARG A 547 -26.00 -30.75 -0.98
CA ARG A 547 -26.93 -30.11 -1.91
C ARG A 547 -26.69 -28.60 -2.04
N GLN A 548 -26.36 -27.92 -0.96
CA GLN A 548 -26.16 -26.48 -0.99
C GLN A 548 -24.92 -26.10 -1.79
N VAL A 549 -23.87 -26.92 -1.71
CA VAL A 549 -22.65 -26.75 -2.52
C VAL A 549 -22.99 -26.97 -4.01
N LYS A 550 -23.77 -28.01 -4.35
CA LYS A 550 -24.24 -28.24 -5.73
C LYS A 550 -25.03 -27.03 -6.27
N ILE A 551 -26.00 -26.52 -5.49
CA ILE A 551 -26.78 -25.33 -5.89
C ILE A 551 -25.87 -24.13 -6.13
N SER A 552 -24.89 -23.90 -5.25
CA SER A 552 -23.93 -22.81 -5.39
C SER A 552 -23.03 -22.98 -6.62
N ALA A 553 -22.58 -24.21 -6.90
CA ALA A 553 -21.79 -24.52 -8.09
C ALA A 553 -22.60 -24.33 -9.38
N ILE A 554 -23.86 -24.81 -9.43
CA ILE A 554 -24.77 -24.60 -10.54
C ILE A 554 -24.99 -23.10 -10.80
N SER A 555 -25.29 -22.34 -9.76
CA SER A 555 -25.50 -20.88 -9.86
C SER A 555 -24.24 -20.16 -10.35
N ALA A 556 -23.06 -20.55 -9.87
CA ALA A 556 -21.79 -20.00 -10.27
C ALA A 556 -21.44 -20.32 -11.73
N LEU A 557 -21.67 -21.57 -12.18
CA LEU A 557 -21.53 -21.96 -13.59
C LEU A 557 -22.45 -21.17 -14.51
N GLY A 558 -23.64 -20.80 -14.04
CA GLY A 558 -24.55 -19.92 -14.78
C GLY A 558 -23.98 -18.51 -15.05
N GLU A 559 -22.99 -18.04 -14.28
CA GLU A 559 -22.37 -16.73 -14.47
C GLU A 559 -21.10 -16.78 -15.36
N VAL A 560 -20.30 -17.86 -15.25
CA VAL A 560 -18.97 -17.95 -15.89
C VAL A 560 -18.80 -19.15 -16.82
N GLY A 561 -19.77 -20.07 -16.87
CA GLY A 561 -19.64 -21.31 -17.61
C GLY A 561 -19.56 -21.13 -19.12
N GLY A 562 -18.64 -21.87 -19.74
CA GLY A 562 -18.50 -22.01 -21.19
C GLY A 562 -19.41 -23.09 -21.79
N ASP A 563 -19.09 -23.54 -22.99
CA ASP A 563 -19.91 -24.53 -23.71
C ASP A 563 -19.92 -25.90 -23.01
N GLU A 564 -18.81 -26.32 -22.40
CA GLU A 564 -18.73 -27.56 -21.64
C GLU A 564 -19.66 -27.55 -20.40
N ALA A 565 -19.72 -26.41 -19.69
CA ALA A 565 -20.64 -26.23 -18.57
C ALA A 565 -22.10 -26.26 -19.02
N LYS A 566 -22.43 -25.67 -20.19
CA LYS A 566 -23.80 -25.73 -20.77
C LYS A 566 -24.24 -27.18 -21.01
N GLU A 567 -23.42 -27.97 -21.68
CA GLU A 567 -23.69 -29.38 -21.95
C GLU A 567 -23.89 -30.20 -20.66
N LYS A 568 -22.98 -30.00 -19.69
CA LYS A 568 -23.07 -30.70 -18.40
C LYS A 568 -24.33 -30.32 -17.61
N LEU A 569 -24.66 -29.03 -17.52
CA LEU A 569 -25.87 -28.56 -16.81
C LEU A 569 -27.16 -29.01 -17.51
N LEU A 570 -27.18 -29.03 -18.85
CA LEU A 570 -28.32 -29.48 -19.62
C LEU A 570 -28.57 -30.98 -19.41
N SER A 571 -27.51 -31.79 -19.51
CA SER A 571 -27.59 -33.23 -19.24
C SER A 571 -28.03 -33.54 -17.80
N LEU A 572 -27.61 -32.71 -16.84
CA LEU A 572 -28.01 -32.84 -15.44
C LEU A 572 -29.48 -32.43 -15.22
N LEU A 573 -30.03 -31.49 -16.01
CA LEU A 573 -31.43 -31.12 -15.95
C LEU A 573 -32.30 -32.22 -16.56
N GLU A 574 -31.92 -32.82 -17.71
CA GLU A 574 -32.63 -33.90 -18.37
C GLU A 574 -32.78 -35.16 -17.48
N ASN A 575 -31.78 -35.46 -16.66
CA ASN A 575 -31.72 -36.63 -15.81
C ASN A 575 -31.52 -36.23 -14.33
N CYS A 576 -32.25 -35.23 -13.85
CA CYS A 576 -32.05 -34.66 -12.53
C CYS A 576 -32.42 -35.66 -11.42
N PRO A 577 -31.46 -36.15 -10.62
CA PRO A 577 -31.74 -37.11 -9.55
C PRO A 577 -32.41 -36.47 -8.33
N ASP A 578 -32.32 -35.16 -8.17
CA ASP A 578 -32.88 -34.38 -7.07
C ASP A 578 -33.68 -33.19 -7.64
N PRO A 579 -35.02 -33.28 -7.67
CA PRO A 579 -35.87 -32.22 -8.21
C PRO A 579 -35.63 -30.84 -7.59
N ALA A 580 -35.12 -30.77 -6.35
CA ALA A 580 -34.79 -29.50 -5.70
C ALA A 580 -33.66 -28.71 -6.39
N LEU A 581 -32.89 -29.34 -7.27
CA LEU A 581 -31.85 -28.68 -8.07
C LEU A 581 -32.39 -28.05 -9.36
N GLU A 582 -33.57 -28.53 -9.87
CA GLU A 582 -34.11 -28.10 -11.15
C GLU A 582 -34.29 -26.57 -11.27
N PRO A 583 -34.80 -25.83 -10.27
CA PRO A 583 -34.95 -24.38 -10.40
C PRO A 583 -33.61 -23.66 -10.55
N ALA A 584 -32.53 -24.15 -9.87
CA ALA A 584 -31.21 -23.61 -9.97
C ALA A 584 -30.56 -23.92 -11.34
N LEU A 585 -30.78 -25.14 -11.87
CA LEU A 585 -30.32 -25.55 -13.19
C LEU A 585 -31.00 -24.72 -14.30
N ILE A 586 -32.31 -24.54 -14.20
CA ILE A 586 -33.07 -23.71 -15.13
C ILE A 586 -32.60 -22.28 -15.12
N GLU A 587 -32.35 -21.69 -13.94
CA GLU A 587 -31.83 -20.34 -13.82
C GLU A 587 -30.42 -20.22 -14.42
N ALA A 588 -29.52 -21.15 -14.10
CA ALA A 588 -28.15 -21.16 -14.64
C ALA A 588 -28.14 -21.28 -16.17
N LEU A 589 -28.87 -22.24 -16.73
CA LEU A 589 -28.99 -22.43 -18.19
C LEU A 589 -29.62 -21.22 -18.87
N SER A 590 -30.59 -20.55 -18.21
CA SER A 590 -31.18 -19.33 -18.73
C SER A 590 -30.19 -18.18 -18.84
N LYS A 591 -29.27 -18.04 -17.88
CA LYS A 591 -28.18 -17.05 -17.91
C LYS A 591 -27.16 -17.35 -19.02
N LEU A 592 -26.93 -18.62 -19.30
CA LEU A 592 -26.09 -19.09 -20.39
C LEU A 592 -26.77 -19.02 -21.77
N GLY A 593 -28.05 -18.65 -21.84
CA GLY A 593 -28.79 -18.45 -23.06
C GLY A 593 -29.15 -19.74 -23.83
N VAL A 594 -29.32 -20.86 -23.12
CA VAL A 594 -29.62 -22.18 -23.72
C VAL A 594 -31.11 -22.27 -24.04
N ALA A 595 -31.47 -22.29 -25.34
CA ALA A 595 -32.86 -22.28 -25.77
C ALA A 595 -33.59 -23.62 -25.55
N GLU A 596 -32.84 -24.72 -25.61
CA GLU A 596 -33.30 -26.08 -25.40
C GLU A 596 -33.90 -26.31 -24.00
N LEU A 597 -33.63 -25.40 -23.07
CA LEU A 597 -34.19 -25.46 -21.73
C LEU A 597 -35.73 -25.21 -21.68
N ILE A 598 -36.32 -24.51 -22.68
CA ILE A 598 -37.74 -24.07 -22.62
C ILE A 598 -38.70 -25.24 -22.39
N PRO A 599 -38.69 -26.33 -23.19
CA PRO A 599 -39.60 -27.44 -22.97
C PRO A 599 -39.36 -28.16 -21.64
N LEU A 600 -38.10 -28.31 -21.23
CA LEU A 600 -37.72 -28.93 -19.96
C LEU A 600 -38.22 -28.10 -18.76
N ALA A 601 -38.10 -26.78 -18.85
CA ALA A 601 -38.52 -25.85 -17.80
C ALA A 601 -40.05 -25.91 -17.58
N TYR A 602 -40.87 -26.04 -18.64
CA TYR A 602 -42.29 -26.23 -18.49
C TYR A 602 -42.63 -27.59 -17.91
N GLY A 603 -41.89 -28.65 -18.28
CA GLY A 603 -42.02 -29.97 -17.65
C GLY A 603 -41.78 -29.94 -16.15
N SER A 604 -40.72 -29.23 -15.72
CA SER A 604 -40.40 -29.06 -14.31
C SER A 604 -41.45 -28.23 -13.55
N MET A 605 -42.09 -27.25 -14.17
CA MET A 605 -43.13 -26.44 -13.50
C MET A 605 -44.29 -27.26 -12.92
N VAL A 606 -44.66 -28.36 -13.56
CA VAL A 606 -45.71 -29.26 -13.09
C VAL A 606 -45.34 -29.90 -11.74
N SER A 607 -44.05 -30.13 -11.52
CA SER A 607 -43.53 -30.74 -10.28
C SER A 607 -43.49 -29.76 -9.09
N PHE A 608 -43.61 -28.45 -9.34
CA PHE A 608 -43.53 -27.40 -8.30
C PHE A 608 -44.85 -26.66 -8.12
N PRO A 609 -45.64 -26.97 -7.09
CA PRO A 609 -46.90 -26.27 -6.83
C PRO A 609 -46.70 -24.85 -6.25
N SER A 610 -45.48 -24.48 -5.87
CA SER A 610 -45.17 -23.17 -5.31
C SER A 610 -45.20 -22.07 -6.39
N PRO A 611 -46.06 -21.05 -6.27
CA PRO A 611 -46.13 -19.94 -7.23
C PRO A 611 -44.80 -19.20 -7.35
N VAL A 612 -44.00 -19.13 -6.27
CA VAL A 612 -42.70 -18.46 -6.26
C VAL A 612 -41.71 -19.17 -7.16
N VAL A 613 -41.65 -20.51 -7.09
CA VAL A 613 -40.78 -21.32 -7.95
C VAL A 613 -41.22 -21.22 -9.40
N GLN A 614 -42.53 -21.28 -9.66
CA GLN A 614 -43.07 -21.11 -11.01
C GLN A 614 -42.77 -19.74 -11.60
N LEU A 615 -42.81 -18.66 -10.79
CA LEU A 615 -42.38 -17.31 -11.21
C LEU A 615 -40.89 -17.25 -11.54
N GLN A 616 -40.07 -17.94 -10.77
CA GLN A 616 -38.64 -18.03 -11.03
C GLN A 616 -38.35 -18.73 -12.36
N ILE A 617 -39.04 -19.84 -12.62
CA ILE A 617 -38.92 -20.59 -13.87
C ILE A 617 -39.43 -19.74 -15.06
N LEU A 618 -40.57 -19.07 -14.95
CA LEU A 618 -41.07 -18.17 -15.98
C LEU A 618 -40.14 -17.01 -16.27
N SER A 619 -39.50 -16.44 -15.24
CA SER A 619 -38.48 -15.39 -15.40
C SER A 619 -37.26 -15.92 -16.17
N SER A 620 -36.90 -17.18 -15.94
CA SER A 620 -35.81 -17.84 -16.66
C SER A 620 -36.17 -18.10 -18.13
N ILE A 621 -37.37 -18.55 -18.41
CA ILE A 621 -37.90 -18.73 -19.77
C ILE A 621 -37.96 -17.39 -20.52
N ALA A 622 -38.47 -16.33 -19.86
CA ALA A 622 -38.53 -14.98 -20.44
C ALA A 622 -37.15 -14.48 -20.85
N ARG A 623 -36.11 -14.72 -19.99
CA ARG A 623 -34.75 -14.34 -20.28
C ARG A 623 -34.21 -15.03 -21.53
N VAL A 624 -34.42 -16.33 -21.67
CA VAL A 624 -33.97 -17.09 -22.86
C VAL A 624 -34.73 -16.64 -24.11
N ALA A 625 -36.00 -16.29 -23.96
CA ALA A 625 -36.81 -15.76 -25.07
C ALA A 625 -36.36 -14.35 -25.53
N GLY A 626 -35.41 -13.71 -24.84
CA GLY A 626 -34.84 -12.41 -25.20
C GLY A 626 -35.41 -11.22 -24.43
N GLU A 627 -36.16 -11.49 -23.35
CA GLU A 627 -36.76 -10.45 -22.53
C GLU A 627 -35.70 -9.90 -21.53
N ALA A 628 -35.42 -8.60 -21.55
CA ALA A 628 -34.29 -7.96 -20.86
C ALA A 628 -34.56 -7.64 -19.37
N GLY A 629 -35.47 -8.35 -18.69
CA GLY A 629 -35.74 -8.18 -17.26
C GLY A 629 -36.90 -7.24 -16.94
N ASP A 630 -37.72 -6.83 -17.93
CA ASP A 630 -38.92 -6.04 -17.68
C ASP A 630 -40.03 -6.90 -17.09
N PHE A 631 -40.04 -8.21 -17.36
CA PHE A 631 -40.97 -9.15 -16.73
C PHE A 631 -40.85 -9.12 -15.22
N TYR A 632 -39.62 -9.22 -14.67
CA TYR A 632 -39.37 -9.13 -13.23
C TYR A 632 -39.86 -7.82 -12.61
N LYS A 633 -39.63 -6.67 -13.30
CA LYS A 633 -40.14 -5.37 -12.84
C LYS A 633 -41.67 -5.30 -12.83
N LEU A 634 -42.29 -5.89 -13.83
CA LEU A 634 -43.76 -5.84 -13.97
C LEU A 634 -44.48 -6.73 -12.97
N ILE A 635 -43.95 -7.91 -12.66
CA ILE A 635 -44.55 -8.79 -11.62
C ILE A 635 -44.43 -8.24 -10.22
N ALA A 636 -43.50 -7.31 -9.98
CA ALA A 636 -43.34 -6.64 -8.68
C ALA A 636 -44.33 -5.49 -8.46
N LEU A 637 -45.07 -5.06 -9.48
CA LEU A 637 -46.10 -4.03 -9.39
C LEU A 637 -47.40 -4.55 -8.77
N GLU A 638 -48.18 -3.64 -8.21
CA GLU A 638 -49.53 -3.96 -7.77
C GLU A 638 -50.45 -4.30 -8.97
N GLU A 639 -51.50 -5.11 -8.77
CA GLU A 639 -52.39 -5.62 -9.82
C GLU A 639 -52.95 -4.50 -10.71
N VAL A 640 -53.32 -3.37 -10.12
CA VAL A 640 -53.82 -2.18 -10.86
C VAL A 640 -52.77 -1.62 -11.81
N GLU A 641 -51.53 -1.58 -11.39
CA GLU A 641 -50.41 -1.08 -12.21
C GLU A 641 -50.04 -2.12 -13.28
N GLN A 642 -50.08 -3.41 -12.96
CA GLN A 642 -49.91 -4.50 -13.95
C GLN A 642 -50.97 -4.40 -15.05
N THR A 643 -52.22 -4.18 -14.70
CA THR A 643 -53.32 -4.00 -15.65
C THR A 643 -53.08 -2.79 -16.56
N ALA A 644 -52.69 -1.64 -16.00
CA ALA A 644 -52.40 -0.44 -16.78
C ALA A 644 -51.23 -0.66 -17.76
N ARG A 645 -50.23 -1.41 -17.36
CA ARG A 645 -49.05 -1.77 -18.23
C ARG A 645 -49.48 -2.77 -19.31
N ALA A 646 -50.27 -3.78 -18.98
CA ALA A 646 -50.79 -4.74 -19.94
C ALA A 646 -51.62 -4.02 -21.05
N LEU A 647 -52.51 -3.10 -20.68
CA LEU A 647 -53.24 -2.26 -21.63
C LEU A 647 -52.31 -1.43 -22.54
N LYS A 648 -51.24 -0.88 -21.97
CA LYS A 648 -50.27 -0.13 -22.75
C LYS A 648 -49.54 -1.02 -23.76
N LEU A 649 -49.11 -2.22 -23.37
CA LEU A 649 -48.46 -3.20 -24.24
C LEU A 649 -49.43 -3.66 -25.36
N LEU A 650 -50.69 -3.98 -25.01
CA LEU A 650 -51.71 -4.34 -25.97
C LEU A 650 -51.97 -3.27 -27.03
N ARG A 651 -52.12 -2.01 -26.62
CA ARG A 651 -52.29 -0.89 -27.54
C ARG A 651 -51.06 -0.66 -28.43
N ALA A 652 -49.86 -0.87 -27.88
CA ALA A 652 -48.62 -0.79 -28.66
C ALA A 652 -48.56 -1.93 -29.69
N LEU A 653 -48.86 -3.15 -29.29
CA LEU A 653 -48.94 -4.33 -30.16
C LEU A 653 -49.96 -4.12 -31.29
N LYS A 654 -51.22 -3.68 -30.97
CA LYS A 654 -52.24 -3.34 -31.97
C LYS A 654 -51.69 -2.33 -32.97
N LYS A 655 -51.13 -1.22 -32.54
CA LYS A 655 -50.54 -0.18 -33.42
C LYS A 655 -49.46 -0.73 -34.35
N ARG A 656 -48.66 -1.68 -33.88
CA ARG A 656 -47.59 -2.31 -34.65
C ARG A 656 -48.13 -3.24 -35.72
N LEU A 657 -49.22 -3.96 -35.41
CA LEU A 657 -49.91 -4.92 -36.29
C LEU A 657 -50.91 -4.27 -37.27
N ASP A 658 -51.30 -3.00 -37.07
CA ASP A 658 -52.28 -2.27 -37.92
C ASP A 658 -51.92 -2.23 -39.43
N LYS A 659 -50.73 -2.58 -39.79
CA LYS A 659 -50.25 -2.66 -41.18
C LYS A 659 -50.43 -4.05 -41.82
N GLY A 660 -51.01 -5.05 -41.10
CA GLY A 660 -50.91 -6.47 -41.47
C GLY A 660 -52.22 -7.22 -41.74
N GLY A 661 -53.32 -6.59 -42.05
CA GLY A 661 -54.55 -7.33 -42.44
C GLY A 661 -55.16 -8.14 -41.28
N ASN A 662 -55.28 -9.48 -41.38
CA ASN A 662 -55.91 -10.35 -40.40
C ASN A 662 -55.32 -10.27 -38.97
N THR A 663 -54.04 -9.91 -38.82
CA THR A 663 -53.38 -9.76 -37.53
C THR A 663 -53.87 -8.52 -36.76
N ALA A 664 -54.28 -7.47 -37.45
CA ALA A 664 -54.84 -6.26 -36.83
C ALA A 664 -56.20 -6.51 -36.20
N SER A 665 -57.09 -7.27 -36.87
CA SER A 665 -58.40 -7.61 -36.33
C SER A 665 -58.32 -8.52 -35.09
N VAL A 666 -57.39 -9.48 -35.08
CA VAL A 666 -57.18 -10.35 -33.93
C VAL A 666 -56.60 -9.57 -32.75
N ALA A 667 -55.69 -8.62 -32.99
CA ALA A 667 -55.13 -7.75 -31.94
C ALA A 667 -56.19 -6.80 -31.34
N GLU A 668 -57.15 -6.34 -32.16
CA GLU A 668 -58.31 -5.55 -31.69
C GLU A 668 -59.24 -6.37 -30.82
N GLU A 669 -59.61 -7.57 -31.26
CA GLU A 669 -60.45 -8.50 -30.51
C GLU A 669 -59.76 -8.94 -29.19
N MET A 670 -58.41 -9.11 -29.19
CA MET A 670 -57.63 -9.41 -28.01
C MET A 670 -57.69 -8.26 -26.99
N LEU A 671 -57.63 -6.99 -27.45
CA LEU A 671 -57.77 -5.82 -26.59
C LEU A 671 -59.22 -5.74 -26.00
N GLU A 672 -60.26 -5.96 -26.82
CA GLU A 672 -61.64 -5.99 -26.33
C GLU A 672 -61.86 -7.10 -25.32
N ASN A 673 -61.36 -8.30 -25.56
CA ASN A 673 -61.45 -9.42 -24.64
C ASN A 673 -60.76 -9.11 -23.31
N PHE A 674 -59.62 -8.45 -23.34
CA PHE A 674 -58.93 -8.02 -22.13
C PHE A 674 -59.73 -6.96 -21.36
N GLU A 675 -60.29 -5.93 -22.04
CA GLU A 675 -61.10 -4.86 -21.42
C GLU A 675 -62.43 -5.39 -20.85
N ARG A 676 -63.00 -6.49 -21.41
CA ARG A 676 -64.17 -7.18 -20.93
C ARG A 676 -63.92 -8.29 -19.91
N GLU A 677 -62.60 -8.41 -19.45
CA GLU A 677 -62.19 -9.49 -18.54
C GLU A 677 -62.46 -10.92 -19.06
N ASN A 678 -62.63 -11.07 -20.38
CA ASN A 678 -62.77 -12.36 -21.04
C ASN A 678 -61.40 -12.98 -21.34
N TYR A 679 -60.76 -13.47 -20.29
CA TYR A 679 -59.40 -14.01 -20.41
C TYR A 679 -59.32 -15.26 -21.29
N ARG A 680 -60.34 -16.07 -21.37
CA ARG A 680 -60.42 -17.23 -22.27
C ARG A 680 -60.32 -16.78 -23.73
N GLY A 681 -61.13 -15.81 -24.12
CA GLY A 681 -61.09 -15.22 -25.45
C GLY A 681 -59.76 -14.56 -25.74
N PHE A 682 -59.14 -13.90 -24.74
CA PHE A 682 -57.79 -13.33 -24.85
C PHE A 682 -56.75 -14.39 -25.21
N PHE A 683 -56.69 -15.53 -24.52
CA PHE A 683 -55.74 -16.61 -24.82
C PHE A 683 -56.03 -17.30 -26.17
N ASP A 684 -57.28 -17.39 -26.60
CA ASP A 684 -57.63 -17.88 -27.94
C ASP A 684 -57.12 -16.94 -29.04
N ASN A 685 -57.23 -15.62 -28.84
CA ASN A 685 -56.62 -14.63 -29.75
C ASN A 685 -55.08 -14.72 -29.76
N VAL A 686 -54.44 -15.01 -28.63
CA VAL A 686 -52.99 -15.27 -28.59
C VAL A 686 -52.60 -16.44 -29.49
N ARG A 687 -53.35 -17.58 -29.40
CA ARG A 687 -53.11 -18.75 -30.27
C ARG A 687 -53.27 -18.40 -31.75
N GLN A 688 -54.27 -17.59 -32.12
CA GLN A 688 -54.45 -17.13 -33.49
C GLN A 688 -53.30 -16.22 -33.98
N LEU A 689 -52.86 -15.26 -33.15
CA LEU A 689 -51.72 -14.40 -33.50
C LEU A 689 -50.45 -15.20 -33.73
N ILE A 690 -50.16 -16.18 -32.90
CA ILE A 690 -48.96 -17.02 -33.04
C ILE A 690 -49.01 -17.83 -34.34
N ALA A 691 -50.19 -18.30 -34.75
CA ALA A 691 -50.38 -19.01 -36.02
C ALA A 691 -50.03 -18.13 -37.24
N TYR A 692 -50.29 -16.83 -37.17
CA TYR A 692 -49.92 -15.86 -38.21
C TYR A 692 -48.42 -15.47 -38.18
N SER A 693 -47.72 -15.70 -37.09
CA SER A 693 -46.29 -15.35 -37.01
C SER A 693 -45.43 -16.28 -37.85
N LYS A 694 -44.70 -15.70 -38.82
CA LYS A 694 -43.73 -16.40 -39.65
C LYS A 694 -42.36 -16.55 -38.95
N ARG A 695 -42.14 -15.86 -37.84
CA ARG A 695 -40.91 -15.97 -37.06
C ARG A 695 -40.95 -17.24 -36.22
N SER A 696 -39.86 -18.00 -36.26
CA SER A 696 -39.53 -19.08 -35.34
C SER A 696 -38.46 -18.61 -34.35
N GLY A 697 -38.46 -19.15 -33.15
CA GLY A 697 -37.44 -18.84 -32.15
C GLY A 697 -37.95 -18.96 -30.72
N PRO A 698 -37.05 -18.74 -29.74
CA PRO A 698 -37.34 -19.00 -28.32
C PRO A 698 -38.58 -18.29 -27.77
N ALA A 699 -38.90 -17.09 -28.25
CA ALA A 699 -40.10 -16.37 -27.81
C ALA A 699 -41.40 -17.07 -28.25
N LYS A 700 -41.43 -17.62 -29.47
CA LYS A 700 -42.59 -18.40 -29.97
C LYS A 700 -42.74 -19.70 -29.20
N ASP A 701 -41.63 -20.41 -28.98
CA ASP A 701 -41.60 -21.66 -28.24
C ASP A 701 -42.02 -21.47 -26.78
N ALA A 702 -41.60 -20.37 -26.16
CA ALA A 702 -42.01 -19.99 -24.82
C ALA A 702 -43.52 -19.71 -24.70
N ILE A 703 -44.15 -19.04 -25.70
CA ILE A 703 -45.58 -18.78 -25.66
C ILE A 703 -46.37 -20.08 -25.89
N LEU A 704 -45.93 -20.91 -26.86
CA LEU A 704 -46.59 -22.18 -27.13
C LEU A 704 -46.55 -23.11 -25.93
N GLY A 705 -45.37 -23.29 -25.33
CA GLY A 705 -45.20 -24.07 -24.12
C GLY A 705 -46.06 -23.55 -22.94
N PHE A 706 -46.17 -22.21 -22.79
CA PHE A 706 -47.03 -21.62 -21.77
C PHE A 706 -48.52 -21.96 -21.97
N LEU A 707 -49.01 -21.93 -23.21
CA LEU A 707 -50.39 -22.21 -23.54
C LEU A 707 -50.78 -23.71 -23.39
N GLU A 708 -49.78 -24.58 -23.38
CA GLU A 708 -49.93 -26.03 -23.19
C GLU A 708 -49.74 -26.46 -21.73
N ALA A 709 -48.97 -25.72 -20.95
CA ALA A 709 -48.64 -26.03 -19.57
C ALA A 709 -49.75 -25.59 -18.59
N GLU A 710 -50.03 -26.42 -17.57
CA GLU A 710 -50.90 -26.04 -16.44
C GLU A 710 -50.13 -25.17 -15.44
N VAL A 711 -50.04 -23.85 -15.70
CA VAL A 711 -49.31 -22.92 -14.90
C VAL A 711 -50.18 -22.33 -13.79
N GLN A 712 -49.75 -22.42 -12.53
CA GLN A 712 -50.47 -21.92 -11.35
C GLN A 712 -49.93 -20.55 -10.88
N VAL A 713 -49.89 -19.57 -11.76
CA VAL A 713 -49.51 -18.18 -11.42
C VAL A 713 -50.75 -17.25 -11.59
N PRO A 714 -50.74 -16.05 -10.96
CA PRO A 714 -51.81 -15.08 -11.12
C PRO A 714 -52.07 -14.76 -12.60
N ILE A 715 -53.37 -14.62 -12.96
CA ILE A 715 -53.74 -14.44 -14.36
C ILE A 715 -53.14 -13.22 -15.02
N PHE A 716 -52.99 -12.12 -14.28
CA PHE A 716 -52.30 -10.91 -14.80
C PHE A 716 -50.83 -11.14 -15.06
N THR A 717 -50.13 -11.92 -14.23
CA THR A 717 -48.76 -12.34 -14.46
C THR A 717 -48.62 -13.13 -15.75
N SER A 718 -49.57 -14.06 -16.00
CA SER A 718 -49.64 -14.83 -17.23
C SER A 718 -49.82 -13.94 -18.47
N ILE A 719 -50.73 -12.97 -18.38
CA ILE A 719 -51.00 -12.00 -19.45
C ILE A 719 -49.76 -11.14 -19.72
N VAL A 720 -49.14 -10.60 -18.67
CA VAL A 720 -47.92 -9.76 -18.81
C VAL A 720 -46.77 -10.55 -19.44
N PHE A 721 -46.56 -11.79 -19.01
CA PHE A 721 -45.55 -12.69 -19.59
C PHE A 721 -45.76 -12.86 -21.10
N ILE A 722 -46.98 -13.23 -21.50
CA ILE A 722 -47.32 -13.44 -22.93
C ILE A 722 -47.20 -12.16 -23.73
N LEU A 723 -47.65 -11.02 -23.22
CA LEU A 723 -47.57 -9.73 -23.92
C LEU A 723 -46.13 -9.27 -24.16
N LEU A 724 -45.24 -9.48 -23.21
CA LEU A 724 -43.83 -9.18 -23.40
C LEU A 724 -43.22 -10.07 -24.49
N LEU A 725 -43.54 -11.35 -24.51
CA LEU A 725 -43.03 -12.26 -25.52
C LEU A 725 -43.65 -11.99 -26.92
N LEU A 726 -44.94 -11.60 -26.99
CA LEU A 726 -45.56 -11.13 -28.24
C LEU A 726 -44.87 -9.84 -28.77
N ASP A 727 -44.50 -8.93 -27.88
CA ASP A 727 -43.77 -7.71 -28.28
C ASP A 727 -42.39 -8.01 -28.88
N LEU A 728 -41.77 -9.12 -28.48
CA LEU A 728 -40.52 -9.61 -29.09
C LEU A 728 -40.76 -10.35 -30.43
N LEU A 729 -41.92 -11.02 -30.53
CA LEU A 729 -42.21 -11.83 -31.71
C LEU A 729 -42.69 -11.00 -32.90
N PHE A 730 -43.38 -9.92 -32.67
CA PHE A 730 -43.93 -9.00 -33.67
C PHE A 730 -43.24 -7.64 -33.65
#